data_855f024f1b9eb9a5ea30435732d2abef
#
_entry.id   855f024f1b9eb9a5ea30435732d2abef
#
_cell.length_a   1.000
_cell.length_b   1.000
_cell.length_c   1.000
_cell.angle_alpha   90.00
_cell.angle_beta   90.00
_cell.angle_gamma   90.00
#
_symmetry.space_group_name_H-M   'P 1'
#
loop_
_entity.id
_entity.type
_entity.pdbx_description
1 polymer ?
#
loop_
_entity_poly.entity_id
_entity_poly.type
_entity_poly.pdbx_seq_one_letter_code
_entity_poly.pdbx_strand_id
1 'polypeptide(L)'
;MTLYKQLVAGMIAVFILLLIAVFSIQFNTTRNSLEQQQRSDVNNTINTVGLALAPYLQQKDTVAVESVINALFDGSSYSVVRLIFLDDGHEILRSYPIQPNTVPSWFTQLPLFAPIHDRRVVTSGWMQLAEVEIVSHPGPAYAQLWDALLDLCTAFVAMLMLGMLAVAWLLKRALRPLQLIVNKMELVANNQFGAPLPRPNTQDLISVVDGINKMSEQVESAFKSQAKEAQQLRERAYLDPISQLGNRAYYMSQLSNWLTESGVGGVAILQAEFIQELHETKGYQASDDMIRELADRLKNSITTKDILLARISTYEFGIIMPNMDHSELKIVADSMISCIENINPDPTGLGKTHLALGVVVSNKRQSSNTLLLSLLDNALAKAKANPELKYGFINSDTDKVIWGKQQWKTLVEEAMHNDGFTLRLQAANNSWGQTFHREVFSAFEKDGVRYPANQFLFALEQLHISHLFDQYIIEKVIAVLEQGEQTEPLAINIAQGSLSQASFIRWISQILAKHPAIASWLHFEIPENCFIHQPHYTALFCHAVRSAGADFGVDNYGRHFQSLDYINEFRPKYVKLDYLFTHHLDDERQTFTLTSISRTAHNLGITTIASRVETQTQLDFLSEHFIEVFQGFIVNK
;
A
#
# COMPACT_ATOMS: atom_id res chain seq x y z
N MET A 1 18.60 16.78 -9.76
CA MET A 1 17.57 17.86 -9.72
C MET A 1 16.35 17.38 -10.48
N THR A 2 15.13 17.63 -9.97
CA THR A 2 13.90 17.28 -10.68
C THR A 2 13.71 18.18 -11.90
N LEU A 3 13.05 17.68 -12.95
CA LEU A 3 12.73 18.44 -14.18
C LEU A 3 12.05 19.79 -13.85
N TYR A 4 11.18 19.78 -12.84
CA TYR A 4 10.55 20.98 -12.28
C TYR A 4 11.57 22.03 -11.84
N LYS A 5 12.58 21.63 -11.06
CA LYS A 5 13.62 22.56 -10.58
C LYS A 5 14.48 23.12 -11.71
N GLN A 6 14.76 22.31 -12.74
CA GLN A 6 15.53 22.75 -13.91
C GLN A 6 14.75 23.77 -14.75
N LEU A 7 13.47 23.52 -15.01
CA LEU A 7 12.62 24.45 -15.76
C LEU A 7 12.43 25.78 -15.03
N VAL A 8 12.16 25.73 -13.71
CA VAL A 8 12.05 26.94 -12.88
C VAL A 8 13.37 27.74 -12.91
N ALA A 9 14.51 27.08 -12.73
CA ALA A 9 15.80 27.74 -12.76
C ALA A 9 16.11 28.37 -14.13
N GLY A 10 15.80 27.68 -15.23
CA GLY A 10 15.96 28.20 -16.58
C GLY A 10 15.09 29.43 -16.86
N MET A 11 13.81 29.38 -16.47
CA MET A 11 12.88 30.52 -16.63
C MET A 11 13.31 31.72 -15.77
N ILE A 12 13.73 31.48 -14.53
CA ILE A 12 14.25 32.55 -13.65
C ILE A 12 15.50 33.19 -14.28
N ALA A 13 16.43 32.41 -14.83
CA ALA A 13 17.63 32.92 -15.47
C ALA A 13 17.28 33.82 -16.68
N VAL A 14 16.37 33.41 -17.55
CA VAL A 14 15.89 34.22 -18.68
C VAL A 14 15.22 35.51 -18.20
N PHE A 15 14.38 35.40 -17.16
CA PHE A 15 13.69 36.57 -16.61
C PHE A 15 14.66 37.58 -15.98
N ILE A 16 15.67 37.12 -15.24
CA ILE A 16 16.74 38.00 -14.69
C ILE A 16 17.52 38.68 -15.82
N LEU A 17 17.85 37.97 -16.88
CA LEU A 17 18.58 38.51 -18.02
C LEU A 17 17.77 39.62 -18.72
N LEU A 18 16.47 39.40 -18.90
CA LEU A 18 15.56 40.41 -19.43
C LEU A 18 15.46 41.66 -18.53
N LEU A 19 15.35 41.44 -17.20
CA LEU A 19 15.33 42.55 -16.24
C LEU A 19 16.63 43.37 -16.28
N ILE A 20 17.79 42.70 -16.36
CA ILE A 20 19.09 43.40 -16.49
C ILE A 20 19.16 44.23 -17.78
N ALA A 21 18.65 43.70 -18.89
CA ALA A 21 18.59 44.43 -20.16
C ALA A 21 17.72 45.67 -20.06
N VAL A 22 16.48 45.53 -19.55
CA VAL A 22 15.53 46.64 -19.36
C VAL A 22 16.10 47.67 -18.37
N PHE A 23 16.68 47.22 -17.27
CA PHE A 23 17.34 48.12 -16.30
C PHE A 23 18.46 48.94 -16.95
N SER A 24 19.33 48.29 -17.73
CA SER A 24 20.45 48.98 -18.42
C SER A 24 19.94 50.04 -19.41
N ILE A 25 18.88 49.71 -20.19
CA ILE A 25 18.29 50.67 -21.14
C ILE A 25 17.66 51.84 -20.38
N GLN A 26 16.87 51.56 -19.36
CA GLN A 26 16.17 52.61 -18.60
C GLN A 26 17.16 53.54 -17.86
N PHE A 27 18.20 52.93 -17.24
CA PHE A 27 19.27 53.71 -16.59
C PHE A 27 19.94 54.68 -17.56
N ASN A 28 20.35 54.18 -18.73
CA ASN A 28 21.01 55.05 -19.73
C ASN A 28 20.06 56.11 -20.26
N THR A 29 18.80 55.80 -20.48
CA THR A 29 17.80 56.77 -20.97
C THR A 29 17.54 57.84 -19.91
N THR A 30 17.37 57.50 -18.65
CA THR A 30 17.14 58.47 -17.56
C THR A 30 18.36 59.36 -17.39
N ARG A 31 19.58 58.76 -17.34
CA ARG A 31 20.84 59.53 -17.26
C ARG A 31 20.96 60.56 -18.40
N ASN A 32 20.76 60.14 -19.66
CA ASN A 32 20.89 61.03 -20.82
C ASN A 32 19.84 62.14 -20.80
N SER A 33 18.61 61.82 -20.36
CA SER A 33 17.55 62.81 -20.23
C SER A 33 17.87 63.88 -19.20
N LEU A 34 18.41 63.47 -18.04
CA LEU A 34 18.82 64.39 -16.98
C LEU A 34 20.01 65.28 -17.42
N GLU A 35 20.96 64.73 -18.16
CA GLU A 35 22.07 65.50 -18.72
C GLU A 35 21.58 66.55 -19.72
N GLN A 36 20.65 66.17 -20.60
CA GLN A 36 20.02 67.11 -21.56
C GLN A 36 19.23 68.19 -20.84
N GLN A 37 18.48 67.85 -19.83
CA GLN A 37 17.74 68.78 -19.00
C GLN A 37 18.68 69.79 -18.34
N GLN A 38 19.76 69.37 -17.71
CA GLN A 38 20.76 70.27 -17.11
C GLN A 38 21.37 71.22 -18.14
N ARG A 39 21.69 70.77 -19.35
CA ARG A 39 22.17 71.62 -20.46
C ARG A 39 21.15 72.68 -20.87
N SER A 40 19.86 72.27 -20.98
CA SER A 40 18.78 73.18 -21.31
C SER A 40 18.59 74.23 -20.20
N ASP A 41 18.61 73.80 -18.94
CA ASP A 41 18.42 74.70 -17.80
C ASP A 41 19.55 75.73 -17.68
N VAL A 42 20.83 75.36 -17.88
CA VAL A 42 21.96 76.27 -17.91
C VAL A 42 21.81 77.27 -19.05
N ASN A 43 21.49 76.80 -20.26
CA ASN A 43 21.35 77.67 -21.43
C ASN A 43 20.19 78.66 -21.29
N ASN A 44 19.05 78.19 -20.75
CA ASN A 44 17.90 79.08 -20.51
C ASN A 44 18.19 80.11 -19.44
N THR A 45 18.86 79.68 -18.37
CA THR A 45 19.19 80.57 -17.24
C THR A 45 20.21 81.61 -17.65
N ILE A 46 21.31 81.26 -18.35
CA ILE A 46 22.30 82.22 -18.77
C ILE A 46 21.71 83.29 -19.71
N ASN A 47 20.74 82.92 -20.58
CA ASN A 47 19.99 83.84 -21.43
C ASN A 47 19.13 84.77 -20.59
N THR A 48 18.36 84.23 -19.64
CA THR A 48 17.47 85.03 -18.81
C THR A 48 18.23 86.00 -17.93
N VAL A 49 19.32 85.51 -17.32
CA VAL A 49 20.21 86.30 -16.49
C VAL A 49 20.88 87.40 -17.28
N GLY A 50 21.37 87.09 -18.49
CA GLY A 50 21.96 88.08 -19.36
C GLY A 50 20.99 89.23 -19.70
N LEU A 51 19.72 88.87 -20.00
CA LEU A 51 18.66 89.85 -20.24
C LEU A 51 18.33 90.70 -18.98
N ALA A 52 18.27 90.04 -17.82
CA ALA A 52 17.97 90.71 -16.52
C ALA A 52 19.11 91.66 -16.08
N LEU A 53 20.34 91.29 -16.33
CA LEU A 53 21.55 92.07 -15.94
C LEU A 53 21.81 93.25 -16.86
N ALA A 54 21.49 93.20 -18.15
CA ALA A 54 21.79 94.19 -19.13
C ALA A 54 21.44 95.62 -18.74
N PRO A 55 20.23 95.94 -18.18
CA PRO A 55 19.87 97.29 -17.77
C PRO A 55 20.75 97.85 -16.62
N TYR A 56 21.09 97.00 -15.63
CA TYR A 56 21.87 97.39 -14.47
C TYR A 56 23.37 97.55 -14.80
N LEU A 57 23.84 96.66 -15.66
CA LEU A 57 25.23 96.78 -16.19
C LEU A 57 25.42 98.07 -16.98
N GLN A 58 24.43 98.53 -17.76
CA GLN A 58 24.51 99.75 -18.51
C GLN A 58 24.50 100.98 -17.58
N GLN A 59 23.85 100.95 -16.45
CA GLN A 59 23.79 102.02 -15.44
C GLN A 59 24.99 101.93 -14.43
N LYS A 60 25.80 100.93 -14.55
CA LYS A 60 26.91 100.64 -13.63
C LYS A 60 26.47 100.48 -12.19
N ASP A 61 25.24 99.99 -11.98
CA ASP A 61 24.74 99.70 -10.64
C ASP A 61 25.19 98.30 -10.19
N THR A 62 26.36 98.29 -9.55
CA THR A 62 27.02 97.05 -9.07
C THR A 62 26.19 96.35 -7.96
N VAL A 63 25.43 97.12 -7.15
CA VAL A 63 24.65 96.57 -6.05
C VAL A 63 23.41 95.85 -6.60
N ALA A 64 22.73 96.39 -7.60
CA ALA A 64 21.60 95.75 -8.27
C ALA A 64 22.06 94.50 -9.05
N VAL A 65 23.22 94.53 -9.73
CA VAL A 65 23.84 93.38 -10.41
C VAL A 65 24.11 92.26 -9.40
N GLU A 66 24.78 92.59 -8.26
CA GLU A 66 25.06 91.60 -7.23
C GLU A 66 23.80 91.02 -6.60
N SER A 67 22.68 91.79 -6.45
CA SER A 67 21.42 91.34 -5.97
C SER A 67 20.77 90.31 -6.92
N VAL A 68 20.82 90.58 -8.24
CA VAL A 68 20.34 89.62 -9.26
C VAL A 68 21.10 88.33 -9.25
N ILE A 69 22.48 88.40 -9.13
CA ILE A 69 23.32 87.22 -9.05
C ILE A 69 23.02 86.42 -7.77
N ASN A 70 22.84 87.06 -6.65
CA ASN A 70 22.51 86.42 -5.38
C ASN A 70 21.13 85.76 -5.44
N ALA A 71 20.12 86.43 -6.02
CA ALA A 71 18.80 85.83 -6.18
C ALA A 71 18.82 84.59 -7.10
N LEU A 72 19.64 84.58 -8.11
CA LEU A 72 19.86 83.45 -8.99
C LEU A 72 20.55 82.27 -8.24
N PHE A 73 21.41 82.61 -7.30
CA PHE A 73 22.23 81.65 -6.56
C PHE A 73 21.45 80.98 -5.40
N ASP A 74 20.44 81.64 -4.87
CA ASP A 74 19.61 81.12 -3.78
C ASP A 74 18.85 79.83 -4.14
N GLY A 75 18.75 79.48 -5.43
CA GLY A 75 18.08 78.28 -5.94
C GLY A 75 18.96 77.00 -5.92
N SER A 76 20.23 77.05 -5.51
CA SER A 76 21.19 75.90 -5.38
C SER A 76 21.34 75.01 -6.63
N SER A 77 20.92 75.44 -7.82
CA SER A 77 21.03 74.66 -9.08
C SER A 77 22.39 74.83 -9.78
N TYR A 78 23.21 75.78 -9.31
CA TYR A 78 24.49 76.14 -9.91
C TYR A 78 25.61 76.05 -8.87
N SER A 79 26.76 75.54 -9.30
CA SER A 79 27.95 75.41 -8.44
C SER A 79 28.81 76.67 -8.44
N VAL A 80 28.87 77.38 -9.60
CA VAL A 80 29.59 78.62 -9.77
C VAL A 80 28.82 79.57 -10.67
N VAL A 81 28.67 80.79 -10.26
CA VAL A 81 28.25 81.89 -11.11
C VAL A 81 29.35 82.98 -11.02
N ARG A 82 29.89 83.32 -12.17
CA ARG A 82 30.97 84.32 -12.33
C ARG A 82 30.50 85.38 -13.30
N LEU A 83 30.57 86.61 -12.90
CA LEU A 83 30.38 87.78 -13.79
C LEU A 83 31.65 88.58 -13.81
N ILE A 84 32.21 88.89 -15.00
CA ILE A 84 33.40 89.72 -15.23
C ILE A 84 32.95 90.98 -15.99
N PHE A 85 33.13 92.14 -15.39
CA PHE A 85 32.89 93.40 -16.07
C PHE A 85 34.02 93.61 -17.10
N LEU A 86 33.66 93.99 -18.34
CA LEU A 86 34.62 94.13 -19.43
C LEU A 86 35.32 95.51 -19.51
N ASP A 87 34.79 96.50 -18.74
CA ASP A 87 35.36 97.87 -18.69
C ASP A 87 36.48 98.04 -17.64
N ASP A 88 36.33 97.41 -16.46
CA ASP A 88 37.31 97.57 -15.37
C ASP A 88 37.89 96.24 -14.86
N GLY A 89 37.41 95.10 -15.40
CA GLY A 89 37.89 93.77 -15.00
C GLY A 89 37.41 93.33 -13.62
N HIS A 90 36.42 94.02 -13.02
CA HIS A 90 35.90 93.64 -11.73
C HIS A 90 35.16 92.31 -11.87
N GLU A 91 35.34 91.38 -10.90
CA GLU A 91 34.74 90.05 -10.90
C GLU A 91 33.82 89.87 -9.71
N ILE A 92 32.59 89.38 -9.97
CA ILE A 92 31.64 88.87 -8.94
C ILE A 92 31.61 87.34 -9.09
N LEU A 93 32.16 86.63 -8.07
CA LEU A 93 32.21 85.21 -8.02
C LEU A 93 31.32 84.72 -6.87
N ARG A 94 30.37 83.73 -7.18
CA ARG A 94 29.64 82.99 -6.20
C ARG A 94 29.92 81.54 -6.44
N SER A 95 30.27 80.81 -5.38
CA SER A 95 30.53 79.38 -5.45
C SER A 95 29.80 78.64 -4.29
N TYR A 96 29.21 77.56 -4.59
CA TYR A 96 28.55 76.70 -3.63
C TYR A 96 29.28 75.34 -3.57
N PRO A 97 29.58 74.82 -2.35
CA PRO A 97 30.12 73.47 -2.21
C PRO A 97 29.05 72.45 -2.58
N ILE A 98 29.44 71.39 -3.29
CA ILE A 98 28.58 70.27 -3.62
C ILE A 98 28.16 69.54 -2.35
N GLN A 99 26.91 69.61 -1.95
CA GLN A 99 26.34 68.83 -0.82
C GLN A 99 25.12 68.04 -1.25
N PRO A 100 25.28 66.80 -1.73
CA PRO A 100 24.15 65.89 -1.92
C PRO A 100 23.85 65.18 -0.60
N ASN A 101 22.95 65.70 0.21
CA ASN A 101 22.62 65.14 1.54
C ASN A 101 21.74 63.87 1.46
N THR A 102 21.22 63.48 0.29
CA THR A 102 20.28 62.36 0.12
C THR A 102 20.86 61.16 -0.66
N VAL A 103 22.05 61.31 -1.26
CA VAL A 103 22.66 60.30 -2.13
C VAL A 103 23.89 59.69 -1.47
N PRO A 104 24.06 58.35 -1.48
CA PRO A 104 25.24 57.70 -0.94
C PRO A 104 26.56 58.20 -1.61
N SER A 105 27.59 58.41 -0.81
CA SER A 105 28.86 58.96 -1.29
C SER A 105 29.54 58.14 -2.39
N TRP A 106 29.39 56.80 -2.36
CA TRP A 106 29.92 55.92 -3.42
C TRP A 106 29.25 56.16 -4.78
N PHE A 107 27.97 56.55 -4.81
CA PHE A 107 27.25 56.82 -6.07
C PHE A 107 27.63 58.15 -6.66
N THR A 108 27.87 59.19 -5.83
CA THR A 108 28.30 60.50 -6.29
C THR A 108 29.77 60.53 -6.77
N GLN A 109 30.58 59.54 -6.35
CA GLN A 109 31.95 59.37 -6.86
C GLN A 109 32.01 58.76 -8.26
N LEU A 110 30.92 58.16 -8.76
CA LEU A 110 30.85 57.68 -10.13
C LEU A 110 30.81 58.88 -11.09
N PRO A 111 31.59 58.93 -12.18
CA PRO A 111 31.62 60.06 -13.13
C PRO A 111 30.40 60.00 -14.08
N LEU A 112 29.20 60.11 -13.52
CA LEU A 112 27.94 59.98 -14.30
C LEU A 112 27.53 61.31 -14.96
N PHE A 113 27.74 62.42 -14.25
CA PHE A 113 27.44 63.77 -14.72
C PHE A 113 28.65 64.67 -14.58
N ALA A 114 29.05 65.30 -15.72
CA ALA A 114 30.08 66.35 -15.72
C ALA A 114 29.44 67.71 -15.45
N PRO A 115 30.08 68.63 -14.70
CA PRO A 115 29.61 69.99 -14.57
C PRO A 115 29.49 70.63 -15.97
N ILE A 116 28.37 71.25 -16.27
CA ILE A 116 28.13 71.93 -17.57
C ILE A 116 28.50 73.37 -17.40
N HIS A 117 29.46 73.81 -18.23
CA HIS A 117 29.95 75.18 -18.29
C HIS A 117 29.34 75.86 -19.48
N ASP A 118 28.77 77.07 -19.26
CA ASP A 118 28.38 77.94 -20.35
C ASP A 118 28.83 79.39 -20.04
N ARG A 119 29.31 80.07 -21.08
CA ARG A 119 29.74 81.42 -20.98
C ARG A 119 29.04 82.26 -22.03
N ARG A 120 28.60 83.47 -21.62
CA ARG A 120 27.95 84.36 -22.55
C ARG A 120 28.31 85.82 -22.23
N VAL A 121 28.58 86.61 -23.29
CA VAL A 121 28.76 88.03 -23.17
C VAL A 121 27.40 88.73 -23.15
N VAL A 122 27.19 89.54 -22.13
CA VAL A 122 26.03 90.39 -21.97
C VAL A 122 26.29 91.69 -22.74
N THR A 123 25.42 91.96 -23.66
CA THR A 123 25.52 93.14 -24.56
C THR A 123 24.31 94.08 -24.44
N SER A 124 24.55 95.40 -24.53
CA SER A 124 23.47 96.36 -24.72
C SER A 124 23.73 97.17 -26.03
N GLY A 125 22.91 96.88 -27.04
CA GLY A 125 23.21 97.37 -28.38
C GLY A 125 24.50 96.80 -28.92
N TRP A 126 25.49 97.71 -29.26
CA TRP A 126 26.79 97.37 -29.79
C TRP A 126 27.87 97.23 -28.68
N MET A 127 27.59 97.56 -27.43
CA MET A 127 28.56 97.51 -26.34
C MET A 127 28.47 96.16 -25.63
N GLN A 128 29.63 95.54 -25.43
CA GLN A 128 29.86 94.41 -24.59
C GLN A 128 30.07 94.89 -23.14
N LEU A 129 29.19 94.51 -22.21
CA LEU A 129 29.16 95.02 -20.83
C LEU A 129 29.89 94.14 -19.84
N ALA A 130 29.58 92.83 -19.91
CA ALA A 130 30.15 91.84 -18.98
C ALA A 130 30.11 90.45 -19.59
N GLU A 131 30.94 89.54 -19.08
CA GLU A 131 30.91 88.12 -19.39
C GLU A 131 30.27 87.34 -18.18
N VAL A 132 29.21 86.56 -18.42
CA VAL A 132 28.62 85.69 -17.41
C VAL A 132 29.02 84.27 -17.69
N GLU A 133 29.57 83.58 -16.69
CA GLU A 133 29.83 82.16 -16.71
C GLU A 133 28.91 81.47 -15.64
N ILE A 134 28.23 80.42 -16.04
CA ILE A 134 27.40 79.61 -15.16
C ILE A 134 27.88 78.18 -15.26
N VAL A 135 28.13 77.57 -14.10
CA VAL A 135 28.49 76.15 -13.99
C VAL A 135 27.37 75.45 -13.27
N SER A 136 26.81 74.38 -13.90
CA SER A 136 25.76 73.57 -13.26
C SER A 136 26.26 72.83 -12.02
N HIS A 137 25.35 72.68 -11.06
CA HIS A 137 25.60 71.81 -9.90
C HIS A 137 25.10 70.40 -10.23
N PRO A 138 25.95 69.33 -10.28
CA PRO A 138 25.55 67.99 -10.65
C PRO A 138 24.68 67.28 -9.57
N GLY A 139 24.68 67.80 -8.34
CA GLY A 139 23.99 67.18 -7.18
C GLY A 139 22.50 66.87 -7.41
N PRO A 140 21.71 67.79 -7.92
CA PRO A 140 20.28 67.52 -8.19
C PRO A 140 20.06 66.39 -9.22
N ALA A 141 20.92 66.28 -10.23
CA ALA A 141 20.82 65.19 -11.21
C ALA A 141 21.19 63.82 -10.59
N TYR A 142 22.22 63.78 -9.68
CA TYR A 142 22.52 62.58 -8.92
C TYR A 142 21.36 62.19 -8.01
N ALA A 143 20.68 63.14 -7.33
CA ALA A 143 19.54 62.85 -6.46
C ALA A 143 18.35 62.28 -7.25
N GLN A 144 17.99 62.92 -8.38
CA GLN A 144 16.90 62.45 -9.23
C GLN A 144 17.21 61.08 -9.86
N LEU A 145 18.48 60.86 -10.28
CA LEU A 145 18.86 59.54 -10.80
C LEU A 145 18.83 58.47 -9.73
N TRP A 146 19.24 58.78 -8.48
CA TRP A 146 19.19 57.87 -7.34
C TRP A 146 17.77 57.50 -6.97
N ASP A 147 16.87 58.46 -6.86
CA ASP A 147 15.46 58.20 -6.57
C ASP A 147 14.81 57.36 -7.67
N ALA A 148 15.07 57.70 -8.95
CA ALA A 148 14.60 56.91 -10.10
C ALA A 148 15.12 55.47 -10.09
N LEU A 149 16.40 55.27 -9.62
CA LEU A 149 16.97 53.94 -9.45
C LEU A 149 16.30 53.15 -8.33
N LEU A 150 16.02 53.78 -7.20
CA LEU A 150 15.34 53.12 -6.08
C LEU A 150 13.94 52.69 -6.49
N ASP A 151 13.18 53.55 -7.14
CA ASP A 151 11.84 53.22 -7.65
C ASP A 151 11.90 52.10 -8.69
N LEU A 152 12.88 52.14 -9.58
CA LEU A 152 13.08 51.08 -10.58
C LEU A 152 13.44 49.73 -9.92
N CYS A 153 14.33 49.73 -8.93
CA CYS A 153 14.74 48.55 -8.19
C CYS A 153 13.56 47.94 -7.42
N THR A 154 12.73 48.76 -6.75
CA THR A 154 11.57 48.27 -5.99
C THR A 154 10.55 47.68 -6.94
N ALA A 155 10.25 48.32 -8.08
CA ALA A 155 9.37 47.82 -9.11
C ALA A 155 9.86 46.47 -9.68
N PHE A 156 11.16 46.34 -9.94
CA PHE A 156 11.75 45.11 -10.45
C PHE A 156 11.73 43.96 -9.45
N VAL A 157 12.00 44.21 -8.16
CA VAL A 157 11.90 43.19 -7.10
C VAL A 157 10.47 42.70 -6.99
N ALA A 158 9.49 43.61 -6.98
CA ALA A 158 8.07 43.25 -6.96
C ALA A 158 7.67 42.42 -8.18
N MET A 159 8.09 42.81 -9.38
CA MET A 159 7.80 42.09 -10.61
C MET A 159 8.50 40.72 -10.66
N LEU A 160 9.73 40.61 -10.17
CA LEU A 160 10.45 39.32 -10.04
C LEU A 160 9.72 38.36 -9.11
N MET A 161 9.28 38.84 -7.94
CA MET A 161 8.54 38.00 -6.99
C MET A 161 7.20 37.52 -7.58
N LEU A 162 6.47 38.41 -8.20
CA LEU A 162 5.18 38.09 -8.84
C LEU A 162 5.37 37.10 -10.02
N GLY A 163 6.41 37.32 -10.83
CA GLY A 163 6.76 36.42 -11.92
C GLY A 163 7.17 35.03 -11.43
N MET A 164 7.99 34.93 -10.38
CA MET A 164 8.36 33.65 -9.76
C MET A 164 7.15 32.89 -9.23
N LEU A 165 6.25 33.58 -8.52
CA LEU A 165 5.02 32.96 -7.99
C LEU A 165 4.13 32.45 -9.13
N ALA A 166 3.94 33.25 -10.19
CA ALA A 166 3.15 32.86 -11.34
C ALA A 166 3.72 31.64 -12.07
N VAL A 167 5.03 31.63 -12.31
CA VAL A 167 5.74 30.49 -12.94
C VAL A 167 5.65 29.25 -12.08
N ALA A 168 5.89 29.35 -10.78
CA ALA A 168 5.79 28.21 -9.85
C ALA A 168 4.37 27.63 -9.82
N TRP A 169 3.36 28.49 -9.83
CA TRP A 169 1.96 28.07 -9.85
C TRP A 169 1.59 27.39 -11.18
N LEU A 170 1.97 27.97 -12.32
CA LEU A 170 1.70 27.41 -13.64
C LEU A 170 2.37 26.04 -13.82
N LEU A 171 3.65 25.91 -13.45
CA LEU A 171 4.40 24.66 -13.57
C LEU A 171 3.83 23.58 -12.64
N LYS A 172 3.48 23.94 -11.40
CA LYS A 172 2.86 22.99 -10.46
C LYS A 172 1.51 22.49 -11.00
N ARG A 173 0.72 23.37 -11.63
CA ARG A 173 -0.56 22.99 -12.24
C ARG A 173 -0.37 22.12 -13.49
N ALA A 174 0.60 22.45 -14.34
CA ALA A 174 0.87 21.74 -15.59
C ALA A 174 1.49 20.35 -15.36
N LEU A 175 2.34 20.19 -14.32
CA LEU A 175 3.02 18.93 -14.04
C LEU A 175 2.28 18.01 -13.05
N ARG A 176 1.19 18.48 -12.44
CA ARG A 176 0.37 17.66 -11.52
C ARG A 176 -0.13 16.34 -12.15
N PRO A 177 -0.63 16.31 -13.40
CA PRO A 177 -1.05 15.06 -14.04
C PRO A 177 0.09 14.07 -14.21
N LEU A 178 1.32 14.52 -14.45
CA LEU A 178 2.48 13.65 -14.60
C LEU A 178 2.80 12.91 -13.30
N GLN A 179 2.67 13.58 -12.15
CA GLN A 179 2.82 12.94 -10.84
C GLN A 179 1.77 11.84 -10.62
N LEU A 180 0.51 12.10 -11.00
CA LEU A 180 -0.54 11.09 -10.89
C LEU A 180 -0.27 9.89 -11.79
N ILE A 181 0.27 10.11 -12.99
CA ILE A 181 0.70 9.06 -13.91
C ILE A 181 1.80 8.20 -13.29
N VAL A 182 2.86 8.82 -12.75
CA VAL A 182 3.98 8.09 -12.11
C VAL A 182 3.48 7.26 -10.93
N ASN A 183 2.68 7.83 -10.04
CA ASN A 183 2.11 7.12 -8.90
C ASN A 183 1.22 5.94 -9.36
N LYS A 184 0.42 6.14 -10.42
CA LYS A 184 -0.40 5.04 -10.97
C LYS A 184 0.46 3.94 -11.58
N MET A 185 1.54 4.29 -12.29
CA MET A 185 2.47 3.29 -12.84
C MET A 185 3.15 2.49 -11.72
N GLU A 186 3.53 3.13 -10.62
CA GLU A 186 4.09 2.46 -9.44
C GLU A 186 3.06 1.53 -8.78
N LEU A 187 1.80 1.98 -8.66
CA LEU A 187 0.71 1.11 -8.19
C LEU A 187 0.49 -0.09 -9.11
N VAL A 188 0.46 0.13 -10.44
CA VAL A 188 0.31 -0.97 -11.42
C VAL A 188 1.52 -1.91 -11.39
N ALA A 189 2.74 -1.39 -11.25
CA ALA A 189 3.95 -2.21 -11.09
C ALA A 189 3.90 -3.08 -9.83
N ASN A 190 3.25 -2.59 -8.77
CA ASN A 190 2.98 -3.34 -7.55
C ASN A 190 1.64 -4.11 -7.61
N ASN A 191 1.13 -4.37 -8.82
CA ASN A 191 -0.12 -5.07 -9.07
C ASN A 191 -1.37 -4.47 -8.41
N GLN A 192 -1.34 -3.19 -8.05
CA GLN A 192 -2.46 -2.44 -7.47
C GLN A 192 -3.15 -1.63 -8.56
N PHE A 193 -4.29 -2.10 -9.03
CA PHE A 193 -4.92 -1.50 -10.22
C PHE A 193 -5.80 -0.29 -9.91
N GLY A 194 -6.58 -0.27 -8.84
CA GLY A 194 -7.38 0.87 -8.37
C GLY A 194 -8.19 1.59 -9.46
N ALA A 195 -8.76 2.74 -9.14
CA ALA A 195 -9.56 3.52 -10.08
C ALA A 195 -8.73 4.06 -11.27
N PRO A 196 -9.33 4.21 -12.47
CA PRO A 196 -8.64 4.79 -13.62
C PRO A 196 -8.25 6.24 -13.36
N LEU A 197 -7.14 6.68 -13.97
CA LEU A 197 -6.71 8.07 -13.91
C LEU A 197 -7.73 8.98 -14.64
N PRO A 198 -8.07 10.14 -14.06
CA PRO A 198 -8.92 11.11 -14.73
C PRO A 198 -8.18 11.71 -15.94
N ARG A 199 -8.92 11.98 -17.01
CA ARG A 199 -8.36 12.63 -18.22
C ARG A 199 -7.86 14.02 -17.89
N PRO A 200 -6.59 14.35 -18.22
CA PRO A 200 -6.04 15.68 -18.03
C PRO A 200 -6.56 16.65 -19.09
N ASN A 201 -6.45 17.97 -18.82
CA ASN A 201 -6.84 19.01 -19.78
C ASN A 201 -5.78 19.24 -20.89
N THR A 202 -4.59 18.68 -20.76
CA THR A 202 -3.49 18.82 -21.73
C THR A 202 -3.57 17.70 -22.76
N GLN A 203 -3.70 18.06 -24.04
CA GLN A 203 -3.93 17.13 -25.15
C GLN A 203 -2.82 16.07 -25.26
N ASP A 204 -1.56 16.45 -25.05
CA ASP A 204 -0.40 15.55 -25.11
C ASP A 204 -0.41 14.47 -24.03
N LEU A 205 -1.03 14.74 -22.88
CA LEU A 205 -1.11 13.80 -21.77
C LEU A 205 -2.34 12.88 -21.83
N ILE A 206 -3.35 13.23 -22.64
CA ILE A 206 -4.57 12.40 -22.79
C ILE A 206 -4.22 11.01 -23.34
N SER A 207 -3.42 10.94 -24.39
CA SER A 207 -3.01 9.68 -25.01
C SER A 207 -2.20 8.80 -24.06
N VAL A 208 -1.36 9.42 -23.22
CA VAL A 208 -0.56 8.71 -22.20
C VAL A 208 -1.46 8.17 -21.09
N VAL A 209 -2.40 8.98 -20.59
CA VAL A 209 -3.37 8.56 -19.55
C VAL A 209 -4.29 7.45 -20.07
N ASP A 210 -4.83 7.59 -21.27
CA ASP A 210 -5.68 6.57 -21.89
C ASP A 210 -4.88 5.25 -22.11
N GLY A 211 -3.61 5.36 -22.55
CA GLY A 211 -2.70 4.21 -22.69
C GLY A 211 -2.43 3.49 -21.37
N ILE A 212 -2.16 4.22 -20.31
CA ILE A 212 -1.91 3.65 -18.97
C ILE A 212 -3.17 3.03 -18.39
N ASN A 213 -4.33 3.69 -18.53
CA ASN A 213 -5.61 3.13 -18.07
C ASN A 213 -5.91 1.82 -18.81
N LYS A 214 -5.73 1.78 -20.14
CA LYS A 214 -5.92 0.58 -20.95
C LYS A 214 -4.94 -0.54 -20.57
N MET A 215 -3.67 -0.21 -20.36
CA MET A 215 -2.66 -1.17 -19.89
C MET A 215 -3.03 -1.73 -18.51
N SER A 216 -3.43 -0.87 -17.57
CA SER A 216 -3.87 -1.27 -16.24
C SER A 216 -5.06 -2.24 -16.31
N GLU A 217 -6.07 -1.93 -17.13
CA GLU A 217 -7.24 -2.77 -17.36
C GLU A 217 -6.89 -4.13 -18.01
N GLN A 218 -5.99 -4.13 -18.99
CA GLN A 218 -5.54 -5.37 -19.63
C GLN A 218 -4.78 -6.28 -18.69
N VAL A 219 -3.89 -5.72 -17.86
CA VAL A 219 -3.13 -6.49 -16.86
C VAL A 219 -4.07 -7.04 -15.79
N GLU A 220 -4.99 -6.22 -15.25
CA GLU A 220 -6.00 -6.68 -14.29
C GLU A 220 -6.87 -7.81 -14.87
N SER A 221 -7.33 -7.68 -16.11
CA SER A 221 -8.12 -8.70 -16.80
C SER A 221 -7.32 -10.00 -17.02
N ALA A 222 -6.04 -9.91 -17.36
CA ALA A 222 -5.16 -11.06 -17.50
C ALA A 222 -5.01 -11.82 -16.16
N PHE A 223 -4.82 -11.12 -15.05
CA PHE A 223 -4.77 -11.75 -13.73
C PHE A 223 -6.08 -12.43 -13.33
N LYS A 224 -7.23 -11.77 -13.54
CA LYS A 224 -8.54 -12.36 -13.27
C LYS A 224 -8.78 -13.63 -14.12
N SER A 225 -8.38 -13.58 -15.39
CA SER A 225 -8.49 -14.76 -16.28
C SER A 225 -7.62 -15.92 -15.78
N GLN A 226 -6.39 -15.64 -15.35
CA GLN A 226 -5.47 -16.64 -14.83
C GLN A 226 -5.97 -17.26 -13.51
N ALA A 227 -6.46 -16.45 -12.58
CA ALA A 227 -7.05 -16.95 -11.34
C ALA A 227 -8.27 -17.84 -11.60
N LYS A 228 -9.11 -17.47 -12.57
CA LYS A 228 -10.27 -18.27 -13.00
C LYS A 228 -9.84 -19.60 -13.62
N GLU A 229 -8.79 -19.60 -14.45
CA GLU A 229 -8.24 -20.82 -15.04
C GLU A 229 -7.69 -21.76 -13.95
N ALA A 230 -6.92 -21.22 -13.01
CA ALA A 230 -6.41 -21.99 -11.87
C ALA A 230 -7.55 -22.63 -11.06
N GLN A 231 -8.62 -21.89 -10.82
CA GLN A 231 -9.81 -22.41 -10.14
C GLN A 231 -10.47 -23.54 -10.93
N GLN A 232 -10.68 -23.38 -12.23
CA GLN A 232 -11.29 -24.42 -13.07
C GLN A 232 -10.48 -25.70 -13.09
N LEU A 233 -9.14 -25.57 -13.13
CA LEU A 233 -8.24 -26.73 -13.08
C LEU A 233 -8.34 -27.46 -11.73
N ARG A 234 -8.40 -26.72 -10.63
CA ARG A 234 -8.58 -27.27 -9.29
C ARG A 234 -9.91 -28.00 -9.14
N GLU A 235 -11.01 -27.40 -9.64
CA GLU A 235 -12.32 -28.02 -9.64
C GLU A 235 -12.31 -29.33 -10.44
N ARG A 236 -11.71 -29.35 -11.61
CA ARG A 236 -11.58 -30.57 -12.42
C ARG A 236 -10.70 -31.65 -11.78
N ALA A 237 -9.67 -31.26 -11.05
CA ALA A 237 -8.77 -32.21 -10.38
C ALA A 237 -9.40 -32.86 -9.15
N TYR A 238 -10.23 -32.11 -8.39
CA TYR A 238 -10.62 -32.51 -7.04
C TYR A 238 -12.13 -32.60 -6.80
N LEU A 239 -12.97 -32.10 -7.69
CA LEU A 239 -14.43 -32.30 -7.60
C LEU A 239 -14.90 -33.47 -8.45
N ASP A 240 -15.94 -34.15 -7.96
CA ASP A 240 -16.69 -35.10 -8.75
C ASP A 240 -17.68 -34.34 -9.67
N PRO A 241 -17.65 -34.59 -10.99
CA PRO A 241 -18.41 -33.79 -11.95
C PRO A 241 -19.93 -33.92 -11.83
N ILE A 242 -20.43 -35.01 -11.22
CA ILE A 242 -21.84 -35.26 -11.07
C ILE A 242 -22.35 -34.66 -9.77
N SER A 243 -21.75 -35.03 -8.65
CA SER A 243 -22.22 -34.63 -7.31
C SER A 243 -21.71 -33.23 -6.89
N GLN A 244 -20.72 -32.69 -7.56
CA GLN A 244 -20.01 -31.44 -7.15
C GLN A 244 -19.50 -31.47 -5.70
N LEU A 245 -19.30 -32.68 -5.14
CA LEU A 245 -18.57 -32.96 -3.92
C LEU A 245 -17.09 -33.18 -4.23
N GLY A 246 -16.25 -33.24 -3.20
CA GLY A 246 -14.88 -33.73 -3.37
C GLY A 246 -14.87 -35.12 -4.05
N ASN A 247 -13.87 -35.37 -4.89
CA ASN A 247 -13.69 -36.71 -5.47
C ASN A 247 -12.84 -37.60 -4.52
N ARG A 248 -12.55 -38.84 -4.95
CA ARG A 248 -11.74 -39.78 -4.17
C ARG A 248 -10.34 -39.23 -3.85
N ALA A 249 -9.68 -38.59 -4.81
CA ALA A 249 -8.34 -38.03 -4.60
C ALA A 249 -8.36 -36.96 -3.51
N TYR A 250 -9.34 -36.07 -3.56
CA TYR A 250 -9.56 -35.06 -2.53
C TYR A 250 -9.81 -35.70 -1.16
N TYR A 251 -10.71 -36.69 -1.07
CA TYR A 251 -11.02 -37.38 0.18
C TYR A 251 -9.77 -38.00 0.82
N MET A 252 -8.97 -38.74 0.02
CA MET A 252 -7.76 -39.42 0.51
C MET A 252 -6.71 -38.43 1.00
N SER A 253 -6.55 -37.33 0.31
CA SER A 253 -5.62 -36.27 0.73
C SER A 253 -6.08 -35.60 2.03
N GLN A 254 -7.34 -35.25 2.12
CA GLN A 254 -7.90 -34.62 3.33
C GLN A 254 -7.92 -35.59 4.52
N LEU A 255 -8.14 -36.88 4.30
CA LEU A 255 -8.01 -37.90 5.34
C LEU A 255 -6.58 -37.98 5.88
N SER A 256 -5.59 -38.00 5.01
CA SER A 256 -4.16 -38.01 5.39
C SER A 256 -3.81 -36.73 6.16
N ASN A 257 -4.28 -35.59 5.71
CA ASN A 257 -4.07 -34.32 6.38
C ASN A 257 -4.68 -34.32 7.79
N TRP A 258 -5.95 -34.69 7.91
CA TRP A 258 -6.66 -34.77 9.19
C TRP A 258 -5.96 -35.70 10.19
N LEU A 259 -5.50 -36.88 9.72
CA LEU A 259 -4.74 -37.81 10.58
C LEU A 259 -3.41 -37.23 11.08
N THR A 260 -2.78 -36.42 10.24
CA THR A 260 -1.50 -35.80 10.61
C THR A 260 -1.69 -34.59 11.53
N GLU A 261 -2.77 -33.85 11.37
CA GLU A 261 -3.07 -32.65 12.18
C GLU A 261 -3.60 -33.02 13.57
N SER A 262 -4.74 -33.68 13.66
CA SER A 262 -5.35 -34.03 14.93
C SER A 262 -5.70 -35.51 15.04
N GLY A 263 -6.24 -36.10 13.98
CA GLY A 263 -6.76 -37.46 13.95
C GLY A 263 -7.88 -37.73 14.97
N VAL A 264 -8.46 -36.65 15.53
CA VAL A 264 -9.55 -36.71 16.52
C VAL A 264 -10.88 -36.42 15.86
N GLY A 265 -11.89 -37.24 16.10
CA GLY A 265 -13.23 -37.10 15.52
C GLY A 265 -13.72 -38.40 14.88
N GLY A 266 -14.46 -38.29 13.78
CA GLY A 266 -15.00 -39.45 13.07
C GLY A 266 -14.70 -39.43 11.58
N VAL A 267 -14.58 -40.61 11.02
CA VAL A 267 -14.57 -40.85 9.57
C VAL A 267 -15.71 -41.79 9.25
N ALA A 268 -16.42 -41.55 8.15
CA ALA A 268 -17.51 -42.40 7.74
C ALA A 268 -17.50 -42.69 6.24
N ILE A 269 -18.02 -43.84 5.87
CA ILE A 269 -18.41 -44.18 4.50
C ILE A 269 -19.87 -44.47 4.48
N LEU A 270 -20.59 -43.73 3.67
CA LEU A 270 -21.99 -43.95 3.33
C LEU A 270 -22.06 -44.72 2.02
N GLN A 271 -22.68 -45.87 2.03
CA GLN A 271 -22.90 -46.70 0.84
C GLN A 271 -24.39 -46.71 0.48
N ALA A 272 -24.71 -46.26 -0.74
CA ALA A 272 -26.06 -46.10 -1.27
C ALA A 272 -26.28 -47.01 -2.49
N GLU A 273 -26.38 -48.32 -2.27
CA GLU A 273 -26.47 -49.35 -3.33
C GLU A 273 -27.69 -49.18 -4.23
N PHE A 274 -28.78 -48.53 -3.76
CA PHE A 274 -29.94 -48.20 -4.57
C PHE A 274 -29.60 -47.34 -5.80
N ILE A 275 -28.51 -46.60 -5.78
CA ILE A 275 -28.05 -45.83 -6.95
C ILE A 275 -27.59 -46.77 -8.06
N GLN A 276 -26.95 -47.90 -7.71
CA GLN A 276 -26.56 -48.92 -8.68
C GLN A 276 -27.80 -49.58 -9.28
N GLU A 277 -28.78 -49.96 -8.47
CA GLU A 277 -30.04 -50.51 -8.96
C GLU A 277 -30.79 -49.55 -9.89
N LEU A 278 -30.78 -48.27 -9.55
CA LEU A 278 -31.36 -47.22 -10.39
C LEU A 278 -30.61 -47.09 -11.73
N HIS A 279 -29.31 -47.22 -11.72
CA HIS A 279 -28.49 -47.22 -12.93
C HIS A 279 -28.83 -48.41 -13.82
N GLU A 280 -28.93 -49.60 -13.24
CA GLU A 280 -29.23 -50.85 -13.98
C GLU A 280 -30.67 -50.86 -14.54
N THR A 281 -31.63 -50.25 -13.82
CA THR A 281 -33.04 -50.25 -14.20
C THR A 281 -33.47 -49.07 -15.06
N LYS A 282 -32.96 -47.86 -14.82
CA LYS A 282 -33.37 -46.60 -15.45
C LYS A 282 -32.28 -45.86 -16.20
N GLY A 283 -31.02 -46.38 -16.17
CA GLY A 283 -29.89 -45.84 -16.91
C GLY A 283 -29.16 -44.69 -16.24
N TYR A 284 -28.13 -44.14 -16.93
CA TYR A 284 -27.19 -43.17 -16.41
C TYR A 284 -27.82 -41.85 -15.92
N GLN A 285 -28.75 -41.31 -16.69
CA GLN A 285 -29.35 -40.01 -16.36
C GLN A 285 -30.11 -40.03 -15.04
N ALA A 286 -30.90 -41.09 -14.79
CA ALA A 286 -31.64 -41.23 -13.56
C ALA A 286 -30.73 -41.43 -12.33
N SER A 287 -29.64 -42.18 -12.50
CA SER A 287 -28.65 -42.33 -11.42
C SER A 287 -27.86 -41.02 -11.15
N ASP A 288 -27.51 -40.25 -12.19
CA ASP A 288 -26.82 -38.97 -12.06
C ASP A 288 -27.70 -37.93 -11.37
N ASP A 289 -28.99 -37.88 -11.69
CA ASP A 289 -29.97 -36.99 -11.04
C ASP A 289 -30.14 -37.35 -9.56
N MET A 290 -30.18 -38.64 -9.24
CA MET A 290 -30.23 -39.13 -7.87
C MET A 290 -28.95 -38.80 -7.08
N ILE A 291 -27.78 -38.91 -7.69
CA ILE A 291 -26.48 -38.52 -7.08
C ILE A 291 -26.46 -37.04 -6.75
N ARG A 292 -26.94 -36.16 -7.66
CA ARG A 292 -27.04 -34.72 -7.40
C ARG A 292 -27.98 -34.43 -6.25
N GLU A 293 -29.19 -35.03 -6.27
CA GLU A 293 -30.16 -34.84 -5.18
C GLU A 293 -29.60 -35.29 -3.83
N LEU A 294 -28.98 -36.48 -3.78
CA LEU A 294 -28.36 -37.00 -2.57
C LEU A 294 -27.24 -36.08 -2.06
N ALA A 295 -26.38 -35.62 -2.95
CA ALA A 295 -25.28 -34.71 -2.60
C ALA A 295 -25.79 -33.37 -2.02
N ASP A 296 -26.82 -32.79 -2.64
CA ASP A 296 -27.42 -31.53 -2.17
C ASP A 296 -28.10 -31.71 -0.81
N ARG A 297 -28.79 -32.80 -0.60
CA ARG A 297 -29.44 -33.09 0.69
C ARG A 297 -28.41 -33.37 1.79
N LEU A 298 -27.35 -34.12 1.49
CA LEU A 298 -26.28 -34.37 2.45
C LEU A 298 -25.61 -33.04 2.84
N LYS A 299 -25.29 -32.15 1.88
CA LYS A 299 -24.78 -30.81 2.19
C LYS A 299 -25.73 -30.03 3.11
N ASN A 300 -27.04 -30.09 2.87
CA ASN A 300 -28.01 -29.31 3.62
C ASN A 300 -28.35 -29.94 4.99
N SER A 301 -28.21 -31.27 5.15
CA SER A 301 -28.44 -31.96 6.42
C SER A 301 -27.32 -31.72 7.45
N ILE A 302 -26.15 -31.31 6.97
CA ILE A 302 -24.98 -31.09 7.79
C ILE A 302 -24.89 -29.59 8.09
N THR A 303 -25.27 -29.22 9.30
CA THR A 303 -25.20 -27.82 9.78
C THR A 303 -23.82 -27.39 10.25
N THR A 304 -22.93 -28.35 10.48
CA THR A 304 -21.56 -28.10 11.01
C THR A 304 -20.60 -27.81 9.86
N LYS A 305 -19.95 -26.65 9.87
CA LYS A 305 -19.14 -26.12 8.76
C LYS A 305 -17.86 -26.91 8.45
N ASP A 306 -17.39 -27.76 9.35
CA ASP A 306 -16.09 -28.43 9.24
C ASP A 306 -16.18 -29.90 8.74
N ILE A 307 -17.38 -30.37 8.39
CA ILE A 307 -17.55 -31.71 7.84
C ILE A 307 -17.22 -31.71 6.35
N LEU A 308 -16.33 -32.61 5.96
CA LEU A 308 -15.95 -32.80 4.57
C LEU A 308 -16.77 -33.95 3.97
N LEU A 309 -17.35 -33.69 2.81
CA LEU A 309 -18.06 -34.66 1.99
C LEU A 309 -17.36 -34.89 0.66
N ALA A 310 -17.24 -36.16 0.28
CA ALA A 310 -16.67 -36.53 -1.02
C ALA A 310 -17.39 -37.75 -1.58
N ARG A 311 -17.50 -37.84 -2.91
CA ARG A 311 -17.93 -39.06 -3.59
C ARG A 311 -16.72 -39.89 -3.95
N ILE A 312 -16.56 -41.07 -3.34
CA ILE A 312 -15.35 -41.90 -3.47
C ILE A 312 -15.50 -43.03 -4.47
N SER A 313 -16.73 -43.45 -4.77
CA SER A 313 -17.06 -44.42 -5.83
C SER A 313 -18.42 -44.12 -6.45
N THR A 314 -18.93 -45.03 -7.27
CA THR A 314 -20.22 -44.87 -7.96
C THR A 314 -21.38 -44.62 -6.98
N TYR A 315 -21.40 -45.31 -5.85
CA TYR A 315 -22.46 -45.25 -4.84
C TYR A 315 -21.94 -45.11 -3.40
N GLU A 316 -20.66 -44.70 -3.25
CA GLU A 316 -20.05 -44.46 -1.93
C GLU A 316 -19.68 -43.02 -1.74
N PHE A 317 -19.99 -42.51 -0.55
CA PHE A 317 -19.64 -41.16 -0.12
C PHE A 317 -18.78 -41.23 1.13
N GLY A 318 -17.63 -40.59 1.08
CA GLY A 318 -16.70 -40.46 2.22
C GLY A 318 -16.99 -39.20 2.98
N ILE A 319 -16.95 -39.29 4.30
CA ILE A 319 -17.25 -38.19 5.21
C ILE A 319 -16.11 -38.11 6.24
N ILE A 320 -15.57 -36.95 6.46
CA ILE A 320 -14.61 -36.67 7.54
C ILE A 320 -15.26 -35.66 8.47
N MET A 321 -15.33 -36.00 9.74
CA MET A 321 -16.00 -35.23 10.80
C MET A 321 -14.96 -34.90 11.89
N PRO A 322 -14.13 -33.88 11.71
CA PRO A 322 -13.09 -33.51 12.64
C PRO A 322 -13.68 -33.08 13.98
N ASN A 323 -12.97 -33.39 15.06
CA ASN A 323 -13.22 -32.82 16.38
C ASN A 323 -14.61 -33.10 17.00
N MET A 324 -15.30 -34.15 16.54
CA MET A 324 -16.60 -34.57 17.07
C MET A 324 -16.45 -35.70 18.06
N ASP A 325 -17.22 -35.65 19.13
CA ASP A 325 -17.33 -36.76 20.06
C ASP A 325 -18.33 -37.83 19.57
N HIS A 326 -18.39 -38.96 20.28
CA HIS A 326 -19.25 -40.09 19.88
C HIS A 326 -20.74 -39.72 19.80
N SER A 327 -21.22 -38.86 20.68
CA SER A 327 -22.61 -38.41 20.72
C SER A 327 -22.96 -37.49 19.54
N GLU A 328 -22.03 -36.59 19.21
CA GLU A 328 -22.18 -35.72 18.04
C GLU A 328 -22.13 -36.51 16.72
N LEU A 329 -21.20 -37.46 16.61
CA LEU A 329 -21.10 -38.35 15.45
C LEU A 329 -22.39 -39.16 15.25
N LYS A 330 -23.02 -39.59 16.34
CA LYS A 330 -24.31 -40.30 16.26
C LYS A 330 -25.43 -39.39 15.75
N ILE A 331 -25.51 -38.15 16.23
CA ILE A 331 -26.52 -37.17 15.75
C ILE A 331 -26.33 -36.92 14.25
N VAL A 332 -25.09 -36.77 13.79
CA VAL A 332 -24.79 -36.58 12.36
C VAL A 332 -25.17 -37.83 11.56
N ALA A 333 -24.86 -39.03 12.05
CA ALA A 333 -25.24 -40.29 11.41
C ALA A 333 -26.78 -40.45 11.30
N ASP A 334 -27.49 -40.17 12.38
CA ASP A 334 -28.99 -40.24 12.38
C ASP A 334 -29.59 -39.20 11.38
N SER A 335 -28.99 -37.99 11.32
CA SER A 335 -29.43 -36.94 10.37
C SER A 335 -29.20 -37.36 8.91
N MET A 336 -28.02 -37.93 8.61
CA MET A 336 -27.71 -38.43 7.27
C MET A 336 -28.63 -39.54 6.84
N ILE A 337 -28.86 -40.54 7.67
CA ILE A 337 -29.75 -41.68 7.37
C ILE A 337 -31.16 -41.17 7.14
N SER A 338 -31.71 -40.35 8.04
CA SER A 338 -33.08 -39.79 7.90
C SER A 338 -33.23 -38.96 6.61
N CYS A 339 -32.22 -38.21 6.23
CA CYS A 339 -32.19 -37.43 5.00
C CYS A 339 -32.31 -38.31 3.75
N ILE A 340 -31.63 -39.46 3.73
CA ILE A 340 -31.58 -40.36 2.60
C ILE A 340 -32.88 -41.20 2.50
N GLU A 341 -33.42 -41.65 3.62
CA GLU A 341 -34.71 -42.34 3.64
C GLU A 341 -35.84 -41.52 3.06
N ASN A 342 -35.82 -40.23 3.23
CA ASN A 342 -36.76 -39.29 2.62
C ASN A 342 -36.62 -39.13 1.09
N ILE A 343 -35.46 -39.49 0.51
CA ILE A 343 -35.22 -39.44 -0.94
C ILE A 343 -35.73 -40.69 -1.63
N ASN A 344 -35.50 -41.84 -1.03
CA ASN A 344 -35.89 -43.13 -1.58
C ASN A 344 -36.86 -43.84 -0.62
N PRO A 345 -38.14 -43.40 -0.55
CA PRO A 345 -39.15 -44.16 0.16
C PRO A 345 -39.29 -45.49 -0.57
N ASP A 346 -39.15 -46.61 0.13
CA ASP A 346 -39.33 -47.96 -0.43
C ASP A 346 -40.73 -48.10 -1.04
N PRO A 347 -40.90 -48.08 -2.39
CA PRO A 347 -42.21 -48.18 -3.00
C PRO A 347 -42.78 -49.61 -2.95
N THR A 348 -41.96 -50.58 -2.53
CA THR A 348 -42.32 -52.00 -2.55
C THR A 348 -42.65 -52.57 -1.20
N GLY A 349 -42.41 -51.84 -0.10
CA GLY A 349 -42.67 -52.28 1.28
C GLY A 349 -41.89 -53.50 1.74
N LEU A 350 -40.82 -53.87 1.01
CA LEU A 350 -39.98 -55.03 1.29
C LEU A 350 -38.79 -54.76 2.20
N GLY A 351 -38.64 -53.53 2.69
CA GLY A 351 -37.67 -53.16 3.73
C GLY A 351 -36.21 -53.25 3.37
N LYS A 352 -35.85 -53.25 2.09
CA LYS A 352 -34.47 -53.32 1.63
C LYS A 352 -34.05 -52.00 0.97
N THR A 353 -33.94 -50.96 1.75
CA THR A 353 -33.07 -49.85 1.35
C THR A 353 -31.64 -50.36 1.50
N HIS A 354 -30.94 -50.61 0.38
CA HIS A 354 -29.51 -50.93 0.38
C HIS A 354 -28.68 -49.69 0.75
N LEU A 355 -28.85 -49.26 2.01
CA LEU A 355 -28.20 -48.11 2.61
C LEU A 355 -27.42 -48.58 3.84
N ALA A 356 -26.15 -48.28 3.92
CA ALA A 356 -25.30 -48.56 5.08
C ALA A 356 -24.35 -47.42 5.35
N LEU A 357 -24.21 -47.01 6.63
CA LEU A 357 -23.25 -46.00 7.08
C LEU A 357 -22.26 -46.65 8.06
N GLY A 358 -21.02 -46.78 7.68
CA GLY A 358 -19.91 -47.19 8.56
C GLY A 358 -19.23 -45.97 9.14
N VAL A 359 -19.10 -45.90 10.48
CA VAL A 359 -18.46 -44.79 11.18
C VAL A 359 -17.34 -45.34 12.05
N VAL A 360 -16.15 -44.78 11.89
CA VAL A 360 -14.99 -45.03 12.74
C VAL A 360 -14.72 -43.80 13.58
N VAL A 361 -14.69 -43.94 14.88
CA VAL A 361 -14.29 -42.90 15.83
C VAL A 361 -12.81 -43.04 16.08
N SER A 362 -12.07 -41.96 15.84
CA SER A 362 -10.62 -41.91 16.03
C SER A 362 -10.26 -40.85 17.06
N ASN A 363 -9.33 -41.23 17.96
CA ASN A 363 -8.81 -40.39 19.03
C ASN A 363 -7.28 -40.28 18.97
N LYS A 364 -6.66 -40.76 17.89
CA LYS A 364 -5.19 -40.83 17.74
C LYS A 364 -4.65 -40.21 16.47
N ARG A 365 -3.58 -39.45 16.65
CA ARG A 365 -2.77 -38.84 15.60
C ARG A 365 -1.93 -39.84 14.76
N GLN A 366 -1.89 -41.13 15.10
CA GLN A 366 -0.97 -42.12 14.50
C GLN A 366 -1.67 -43.28 13.78
N SER A 367 -2.96 -43.14 13.45
CA SER A 367 -3.62 -44.15 12.61
C SER A 367 -3.18 -44.00 11.16
N SER A 368 -2.90 -45.13 10.49
CA SER A 368 -2.64 -45.08 9.04
C SER A 368 -3.96 -45.02 8.25
N ASN A 369 -3.92 -44.40 7.07
CA ASN A 369 -5.07 -44.41 6.13
C ASN A 369 -5.58 -45.84 5.90
N THR A 370 -4.67 -46.80 5.71
CA THR A 370 -4.99 -48.21 5.45
C THR A 370 -5.74 -48.84 6.63
N LEU A 371 -5.33 -48.55 7.86
CA LEU A 371 -6.02 -49.07 9.06
C LEU A 371 -7.41 -48.48 9.19
N LEU A 372 -7.58 -47.15 8.99
CA LEU A 372 -8.89 -46.51 9.07
C LEU A 372 -9.87 -47.02 8.00
N LEU A 373 -9.39 -47.19 6.77
CA LEU A 373 -10.22 -47.73 5.68
C LEU A 373 -10.64 -49.17 6.00
N SER A 374 -9.75 -50.01 6.55
CA SER A 374 -10.12 -51.36 6.97
C SER A 374 -11.14 -51.37 8.12
N LEU A 375 -11.02 -50.44 9.08
CA LEU A 375 -12.00 -50.27 10.15
C LEU A 375 -13.35 -49.77 9.60
N LEU A 376 -13.35 -48.88 8.60
CA LEU A 376 -14.57 -48.41 7.91
C LEU A 376 -15.27 -49.55 7.16
N ASP A 377 -14.52 -50.42 6.48
CA ASP A 377 -15.12 -51.62 5.85
C ASP A 377 -15.78 -52.54 6.88
N ASN A 378 -15.14 -52.72 8.04
CA ASN A 378 -15.71 -53.49 9.14
C ASN A 378 -16.96 -52.80 9.73
N ALA A 379 -16.95 -51.47 9.85
CA ALA A 379 -18.11 -50.69 10.30
C ALA A 379 -19.28 -50.79 9.33
N LEU A 380 -19.00 -50.74 8.02
CA LEU A 380 -20.01 -50.98 6.97
C LEU A 380 -20.59 -52.39 7.02
N ALA A 381 -19.74 -53.40 7.19
CA ALA A 381 -20.23 -54.79 7.35
C ALA A 381 -21.13 -54.94 8.58
N LYS A 382 -20.78 -54.26 9.69
CA LYS A 382 -21.62 -54.22 10.89
C LYS A 382 -22.95 -53.51 10.65
N ALA A 383 -22.98 -52.41 9.89
CA ALA A 383 -24.19 -51.70 9.52
C ALA A 383 -25.11 -52.59 8.66
N LYS A 384 -24.56 -53.30 7.68
CA LYS A 384 -25.31 -54.23 6.81
C LYS A 384 -25.87 -55.43 7.55
N ALA A 385 -25.19 -55.88 8.59
CA ALA A 385 -25.65 -57.02 9.44
C ALA A 385 -26.82 -56.60 10.38
N ASN A 386 -27.02 -55.28 10.58
CA ASN A 386 -28.11 -54.80 11.46
C ASN A 386 -29.02 -53.82 10.68
N PRO A 387 -29.99 -54.30 9.93
CA PRO A 387 -30.86 -53.49 9.09
C PRO A 387 -31.71 -52.44 9.82
N GLU A 388 -31.97 -52.64 11.12
CA GLU A 388 -32.73 -51.67 11.92
C GLU A 388 -31.97 -50.41 12.26
N LEU A 389 -30.64 -50.49 12.46
CA LEU A 389 -29.79 -49.37 12.82
C LEU A 389 -29.20 -48.63 11.61
N LYS A 390 -29.06 -49.34 10.47
CA LYS A 390 -28.47 -48.83 9.21
C LYS A 390 -27.07 -48.19 9.33
N TYR A 391 -26.49 -48.14 10.51
CA TYR A 391 -25.11 -47.67 10.75
C TYR A 391 -24.37 -48.56 11.73
N GLY A 392 -23.04 -48.65 11.55
CA GLY A 392 -22.13 -49.36 12.41
C GLY A 392 -21.05 -48.42 12.94
N PHE A 393 -20.84 -48.43 14.26
CA PHE A 393 -19.75 -47.71 14.94
C PHE A 393 -18.62 -48.65 15.35
N ILE A 394 -17.39 -48.21 15.06
CA ILE A 394 -16.15 -48.84 15.56
C ILE A 394 -15.27 -47.76 16.16
N ASN A 395 -14.73 -48.01 17.37
CA ASN A 395 -13.73 -47.15 17.99
C ASN A 395 -12.33 -47.66 17.60
N SER A 396 -11.50 -46.79 17.10
CA SER A 396 -10.10 -47.12 16.75
C SER A 396 -9.22 -47.40 17.98
N ASP A 397 -9.67 -46.98 19.17
CA ASP A 397 -8.92 -47.09 20.44
C ASP A 397 -9.79 -47.49 21.62
N THR A 398 -9.32 -48.49 22.38
CA THR A 398 -10.00 -48.97 23.60
C THR A 398 -9.41 -48.39 24.90
N ASP A 399 -8.30 -47.62 24.89
CA ASP A 399 -7.51 -47.39 26.12
C ASP A 399 -6.97 -45.97 26.40
N LYS A 400 -7.66 -44.85 26.05
CA LYS A 400 -7.21 -43.55 26.59
C LYS A 400 -8.36 -42.60 26.92
N VAL A 401 -8.15 -41.84 28.03
CA VAL A 401 -9.03 -40.80 28.53
C VAL A 401 -9.28 -39.75 27.44
N ILE A 402 -10.51 -39.65 27.01
CA ILE A 402 -10.97 -38.61 26.06
C ILE A 402 -11.35 -37.40 26.91
N TRP A 403 -10.60 -36.32 26.80
CA TRP A 403 -10.94 -35.04 27.41
C TRP A 403 -12.13 -34.40 26.67
N GLY A 404 -13.24 -34.17 27.37
CA GLY A 404 -14.36 -33.42 26.83
C GLY A 404 -14.02 -31.92 26.64
N LYS A 405 -14.76 -31.19 25.84
CA LYS A 405 -14.54 -29.76 25.55
C LYS A 405 -14.37 -28.91 26.81
N GLN A 406 -15.21 -29.16 27.82
CA GLN A 406 -15.15 -28.42 29.09
C GLN A 406 -13.89 -28.75 29.89
N GLN A 407 -13.41 -29.96 29.82
CA GLN A 407 -12.16 -30.38 30.45
C GLN A 407 -10.97 -29.75 29.76
N TRP A 408 -10.95 -29.72 28.42
CA TRP A 408 -9.94 -28.99 27.65
C TRP A 408 -9.89 -27.51 28.02
N LYS A 409 -11.06 -26.85 28.14
CA LYS A 409 -11.14 -25.48 28.61
C LYS A 409 -10.43 -25.28 29.95
N THR A 410 -10.81 -26.09 30.95
CA THR A 410 -10.20 -25.99 32.31
C THR A 410 -8.70 -26.18 32.24
N LEU A 411 -8.21 -27.20 31.52
CA LEU A 411 -6.78 -27.49 31.38
C LEU A 411 -6.02 -26.36 30.73
N VAL A 412 -6.56 -25.77 29.69
CA VAL A 412 -5.93 -24.65 28.97
C VAL A 412 -5.95 -23.38 29.82
N GLU A 413 -7.06 -23.09 30.53
CA GLU A 413 -7.13 -21.96 31.46
C GLU A 413 -6.13 -22.09 32.62
N GLU A 414 -6.00 -23.28 33.19
CA GLU A 414 -4.97 -23.56 34.20
C GLU A 414 -3.55 -23.36 33.64
N ALA A 415 -3.29 -23.85 32.43
CA ALA A 415 -1.97 -23.73 31.80
C ALA A 415 -1.64 -22.25 31.47
N MET A 416 -2.63 -21.45 31.00
CA MET A 416 -2.43 -20.03 30.79
C MET A 416 -2.16 -19.27 32.09
N HIS A 417 -2.93 -19.58 33.15
CA HIS A 417 -2.77 -18.91 34.45
C HIS A 417 -1.38 -19.18 35.06
N ASN A 418 -0.85 -20.37 34.88
CA ASN A 418 0.45 -20.81 35.44
C ASN A 418 1.64 -20.56 34.50
N ASP A 419 1.43 -19.80 33.39
CA ASP A 419 2.42 -19.62 32.32
C ASP A 419 3.04 -20.92 31.77
N GLY A 420 2.26 -22.00 31.78
CA GLY A 420 2.69 -23.36 31.46
C GLY A 420 2.86 -23.66 29.97
N PHE A 421 2.57 -22.72 29.08
CA PHE A 421 2.78 -22.92 27.66
C PHE A 421 4.23 -22.70 27.23
N THR A 422 4.75 -23.67 26.49
CA THR A 422 6.06 -23.59 25.83
C THR A 422 5.88 -23.23 24.36
N LEU A 423 6.74 -22.34 23.86
CA LEU A 423 6.79 -21.98 22.44
C LEU A 423 7.91 -22.74 21.75
N ARG A 424 7.60 -23.34 20.60
CA ARG A 424 8.58 -23.94 19.69
C ARG A 424 8.56 -23.17 18.39
N LEU A 425 9.72 -22.77 17.91
CA LEU A 425 9.89 -22.05 16.65
C LEU A 425 10.32 -23.03 15.55
N GLN A 426 9.66 -22.93 14.39
CA GLN A 426 10.03 -23.68 13.20
C GLN A 426 10.32 -22.72 12.06
N ALA A 427 11.53 -22.83 11.48
CA ALA A 427 11.94 -21.95 10.39
C ALA A 427 11.22 -22.30 9.08
N ALA A 428 10.85 -21.26 8.34
CA ALA A 428 10.46 -21.31 6.95
C ALA A 428 11.57 -20.61 6.13
N ASN A 429 12.33 -21.38 5.35
CA ASN A 429 13.53 -20.93 4.65
C ASN A 429 13.32 -20.93 3.13
N ASN A 430 13.98 -20.01 2.44
CA ASN A 430 14.08 -20.08 1.00
C ASN A 430 15.05 -21.18 0.54
N SER A 431 15.14 -21.43 -0.77
CA SER A 431 16.03 -22.47 -1.34
C SER A 431 17.53 -22.23 -1.06
N TRP A 432 17.92 -21.02 -0.65
CA TRP A 432 19.31 -20.67 -0.26
C TRP A 432 19.57 -20.77 1.23
N GLY A 433 18.59 -21.24 2.01
CA GLY A 433 18.69 -21.41 3.45
C GLY A 433 18.50 -20.12 4.28
N GLN A 434 18.05 -19.02 3.66
CA GLN A 434 17.72 -17.81 4.41
C GLN A 434 16.33 -17.94 5.02
N THR A 435 16.20 -17.63 6.29
CA THR A 435 14.93 -17.68 7.01
C THR A 435 14.02 -16.52 6.58
N PHE A 436 12.83 -16.84 6.10
CA PHE A 436 11.79 -15.86 5.80
C PHE A 436 11.03 -15.44 7.07
N HIS A 437 10.60 -16.40 7.86
CA HIS A 437 10.07 -16.23 9.21
C HIS A 437 10.20 -17.53 10.02
N ARG A 438 9.89 -17.47 11.32
CA ARG A 438 9.73 -18.66 12.15
C ARG A 438 8.29 -18.78 12.62
N GLU A 439 7.65 -19.90 12.35
CA GLU A 439 6.30 -20.19 12.84
C GLU A 439 6.32 -20.60 14.31
N VAL A 440 5.40 -20.05 15.07
CA VAL A 440 5.24 -20.29 16.51
C VAL A 440 4.26 -21.42 16.75
N PHE A 441 4.74 -22.52 17.31
CA PHE A 441 3.93 -23.62 17.80
C PHE A 441 3.89 -23.59 19.33
N SER A 442 2.69 -23.67 19.89
CA SER A 442 2.47 -23.68 21.33
C SER A 442 2.02 -25.04 21.82
N ALA A 443 2.49 -25.43 23.02
CA ALA A 443 2.05 -26.62 23.70
C ALA A 443 2.17 -26.43 25.22
N PHE A 444 1.34 -27.12 25.98
CA PHE A 444 1.53 -27.25 27.42
C PHE A 444 1.77 -28.71 27.78
N GLU A 445 2.35 -28.94 28.96
CA GLU A 445 2.61 -30.29 29.49
C GLU A 445 1.78 -30.52 30.76
N LYS A 446 1.13 -31.69 30.85
CA LYS A 446 0.45 -32.15 32.06
C LYS A 446 0.69 -33.64 32.26
N ASP A 447 1.05 -34.01 33.45
CA ASP A 447 1.33 -35.40 33.86
C ASP A 447 2.35 -36.10 32.93
N GLY A 448 3.39 -35.37 32.49
CA GLY A 448 4.41 -35.85 31.56
C GLY A 448 3.96 -36.06 30.12
N VAL A 449 2.75 -35.60 29.77
CA VAL A 449 2.22 -35.66 28.42
C VAL A 449 2.14 -34.24 27.85
N ARG A 450 2.70 -34.07 26.63
CA ARG A 450 2.69 -32.80 25.92
C ARG A 450 1.46 -32.69 25.04
N TYR A 451 0.71 -31.57 25.18
CA TYR A 451 -0.51 -31.24 24.44
C TYR A 451 -0.27 -30.01 23.53
N PRO A 452 -0.05 -30.22 22.23
CA PRO A 452 0.04 -29.11 21.29
C PRO A 452 -1.32 -28.47 21.00
N ALA A 453 -1.33 -27.19 20.55
CA ALA A 453 -2.53 -26.39 20.35
C ALA A 453 -3.59 -27.07 19.46
N ASN A 454 -3.17 -27.77 18.41
CA ASN A 454 -4.05 -28.48 17.50
C ASN A 454 -4.90 -29.59 18.15
N GLN A 455 -4.59 -30.03 19.39
CA GLN A 455 -5.39 -31.02 20.10
C GLN A 455 -6.53 -30.41 20.92
N PHE A 456 -6.46 -29.14 21.30
CA PHE A 456 -7.45 -28.50 22.16
C PHE A 456 -8.11 -27.26 21.56
N LEU A 457 -7.51 -26.65 20.52
CA LEU A 457 -8.00 -25.41 19.93
C LEU A 457 -9.46 -25.52 19.45
N PHE A 458 -9.84 -26.70 18.89
CA PHE A 458 -11.20 -26.96 18.49
C PHE A 458 -12.21 -26.81 19.66
N ALA A 459 -11.83 -27.25 20.87
CA ALA A 459 -12.69 -27.10 22.03
C ALA A 459 -12.87 -25.65 22.45
N LEU A 460 -11.80 -24.85 22.36
CA LEU A 460 -11.84 -23.41 22.65
C LEU A 460 -12.69 -22.66 21.60
N GLU A 461 -12.61 -23.05 20.33
CA GLU A 461 -13.42 -22.45 19.25
C GLU A 461 -14.90 -22.74 19.45
N GLN A 462 -15.27 -23.99 19.73
CA GLN A 462 -16.67 -24.36 20.00
C GLN A 462 -17.23 -23.71 21.27
N LEU A 463 -16.40 -23.40 22.25
CA LEU A 463 -16.77 -22.67 23.45
C LEU A 463 -16.65 -21.15 23.29
N HIS A 464 -16.30 -20.66 22.10
CA HIS A 464 -16.14 -19.24 21.77
C HIS A 464 -15.10 -18.49 22.63
N ILE A 465 -14.06 -19.18 23.10
CA ILE A 465 -13.00 -18.64 23.96
C ILE A 465 -11.61 -18.69 23.32
N SER A 466 -11.48 -19.06 22.06
CA SER A 466 -10.20 -19.13 21.34
C SER A 466 -9.45 -17.79 21.35
N HIS A 467 -10.19 -16.68 21.33
CA HIS A 467 -9.59 -15.34 21.38
C HIS A 467 -8.77 -15.05 22.65
N LEU A 468 -9.12 -15.66 23.78
CA LEU A 468 -8.35 -15.52 25.03
C LEU A 468 -7.00 -16.25 24.94
N PHE A 469 -7.01 -17.40 24.28
CA PHE A 469 -5.78 -18.14 24.01
C PHE A 469 -4.87 -17.42 23.02
N ASP A 470 -5.43 -16.90 21.93
CA ASP A 470 -4.66 -16.13 20.95
C ASP A 470 -4.07 -14.86 21.58
N GLN A 471 -4.81 -14.15 22.42
CA GLN A 471 -4.29 -13.01 23.18
C GLN A 471 -3.09 -13.40 24.03
N TYR A 472 -3.22 -14.48 24.82
CA TYR A 472 -2.14 -14.97 25.66
C TYR A 472 -0.87 -15.34 24.85
N ILE A 473 -1.02 -16.05 23.73
CA ILE A 473 0.10 -16.41 22.87
C ILE A 473 0.75 -15.18 22.22
N ILE A 474 -0.03 -14.22 21.74
CA ILE A 474 0.49 -12.99 21.17
C ILE A 474 1.29 -12.18 22.20
N GLU A 475 0.76 -12.01 23.41
CA GLU A 475 1.49 -11.33 24.51
C GLU A 475 2.80 -12.03 24.85
N LYS A 476 2.78 -13.36 24.90
CA LYS A 476 3.98 -14.17 25.15
C LYS A 476 5.02 -14.03 24.03
N VAL A 477 4.60 -13.99 22.78
CA VAL A 477 5.48 -13.77 21.62
C VAL A 477 6.06 -12.35 21.63
N ILE A 478 5.26 -11.34 21.96
CA ILE A 478 5.73 -9.97 22.11
C ILE A 478 6.82 -9.90 23.18
N ALA A 479 6.61 -10.54 24.35
CA ALA A 479 7.60 -10.58 25.41
C ALA A 479 8.92 -11.27 24.98
N VAL A 480 8.85 -12.31 24.15
CA VAL A 480 10.05 -12.97 23.56
C VAL A 480 10.78 -12.02 22.61
N LEU A 481 10.06 -11.28 21.76
CA LEU A 481 10.66 -10.31 20.85
C LEU A 481 11.28 -9.11 21.59
N GLU A 482 10.70 -8.69 22.72
CA GLU A 482 11.27 -7.63 23.57
C GLU A 482 12.61 -7.99 24.19
N GLN A 483 12.87 -9.27 24.40
CA GLN A 483 14.17 -9.75 24.90
C GLN A 483 15.30 -9.58 23.87
N GLY A 484 14.98 -9.34 22.59
CA GLY A 484 15.93 -8.98 21.53
C GLY A 484 16.81 -10.14 21.04
N GLU A 485 16.50 -11.38 21.40
CA GLU A 485 17.26 -12.57 20.98
C GLU A 485 16.88 -13.09 19.59
N GLN A 486 15.72 -12.64 19.06
CA GLN A 486 15.22 -13.07 17.77
C GLN A 486 15.69 -12.12 16.66
N THR A 487 16.15 -12.70 15.56
CA THR A 487 16.68 -11.98 14.38
C THR A 487 15.79 -12.10 13.16
N GLU A 488 14.75 -12.93 13.21
CA GLU A 488 13.80 -13.17 12.14
C GLU A 488 12.36 -12.94 12.60
N PRO A 489 11.43 -12.57 11.69
CA PRO A 489 10.02 -12.40 12.01
C PRO A 489 9.39 -13.69 12.58
N LEU A 490 8.40 -13.55 13.44
CA LEU A 490 7.64 -14.65 14.02
C LEU A 490 6.22 -14.69 13.44
N ALA A 491 5.81 -15.87 12.98
CA ALA A 491 4.46 -16.11 12.45
C ALA A 491 3.60 -16.80 13.52
N ILE A 492 2.42 -16.21 13.80
CA ILE A 492 1.47 -16.66 14.82
C ILE A 492 0.18 -17.10 14.13
N ASN A 493 -0.24 -18.32 14.37
CA ASN A 493 -1.53 -18.82 13.92
C ASN A 493 -2.67 -18.15 14.70
N ILE A 494 -3.72 -17.71 14.00
CA ILE A 494 -4.91 -17.09 14.56
C ILE A 494 -6.10 -18.03 14.37
N ALA A 495 -6.82 -18.32 15.44
CA ALA A 495 -8.01 -19.15 15.39
C ALA A 495 -9.15 -18.43 14.67
N GLN A 496 -9.94 -19.19 13.88
CA GLN A 496 -11.10 -18.67 13.15
C GLN A 496 -12.12 -17.97 14.07
N GLY A 497 -12.36 -18.57 15.25
CA GLY A 497 -13.29 -18.04 16.26
C GLY A 497 -12.87 -16.69 16.82
N SER A 498 -11.56 -16.40 16.86
CA SER A 498 -11.01 -15.13 17.35
C SER A 498 -11.28 -13.98 16.42
N LEU A 499 -11.20 -14.19 15.10
CA LEU A 499 -11.48 -13.17 14.09
C LEU A 499 -12.94 -12.70 14.12
N SER A 500 -13.87 -13.56 14.53
CA SER A 500 -15.30 -13.21 14.68
C SER A 500 -15.58 -12.27 15.85
N GLN A 501 -14.60 -12.04 16.75
CA GLN A 501 -14.76 -11.25 17.96
C GLN A 501 -14.28 -9.82 17.74
N ALA A 502 -15.20 -8.85 17.69
CA ALA A 502 -14.85 -7.44 17.55
C ALA A 502 -13.99 -6.90 18.71
N SER A 503 -14.07 -7.52 19.90
CA SER A 503 -13.22 -7.21 21.06
C SER A 503 -11.76 -7.59 20.79
N PHE A 504 -11.52 -8.74 20.15
CA PHE A 504 -10.20 -9.21 19.77
C PHE A 504 -9.55 -8.30 18.72
N ILE A 505 -10.31 -7.89 17.70
CA ILE A 505 -9.82 -6.96 16.66
C ILE A 505 -9.44 -5.60 17.25
N ARG A 506 -10.20 -5.09 18.20
CA ARG A 506 -9.83 -3.85 18.92
C ARG A 506 -8.61 -4.04 19.79
N TRP A 507 -8.54 -5.16 20.50
CA TRP A 507 -7.40 -5.47 21.36
C TRP A 507 -6.10 -5.61 20.56
N ILE A 508 -6.09 -6.32 19.41
CA ILE A 508 -4.90 -6.45 18.56
C ILE A 508 -4.41 -5.09 18.06
N SER A 509 -5.32 -4.21 17.67
CA SER A 509 -4.96 -2.85 17.27
C SER A 509 -4.30 -2.07 18.41
N GLN A 510 -4.78 -2.23 19.64
CA GLN A 510 -4.25 -1.54 20.82
C GLN A 510 -2.89 -2.10 21.25
N ILE A 511 -2.72 -3.44 21.25
CA ILE A 511 -1.46 -4.06 21.69
C ILE A 511 -0.34 -3.77 20.70
N LEU A 512 -0.60 -3.84 19.40
CA LEU A 512 0.39 -3.51 18.38
C LEU A 512 0.78 -2.02 18.40
N ALA A 513 -0.17 -1.14 18.67
CA ALA A 513 0.11 0.30 18.82
C ALA A 513 0.99 0.62 20.04
N LYS A 514 0.98 -0.22 21.08
CA LYS A 514 1.88 -0.10 22.25
C LYS A 514 3.31 -0.57 21.96
N HIS A 515 3.48 -1.47 20.97
CA HIS A 515 4.76 -2.09 20.62
C HIS A 515 5.15 -1.86 19.14
N PRO A 516 5.24 -0.60 18.65
CA PRO A 516 5.41 -0.31 17.22
C PRO A 516 6.74 -0.82 16.65
N ALA A 517 7.79 -0.91 17.46
CA ALA A 517 9.09 -1.46 17.05
C ALA A 517 9.05 -2.98 16.78
N ILE A 518 8.09 -3.68 17.41
CA ILE A 518 7.95 -5.14 17.32
C ILE A 518 6.94 -5.51 16.23
N ALA A 519 5.98 -4.64 15.93
CA ALA A 519 4.92 -4.94 14.98
C ALA A 519 5.44 -5.46 13.63
N SER A 520 6.53 -4.89 13.11
CA SER A 520 7.15 -5.33 11.84
C SER A 520 7.77 -6.73 11.88
N TRP A 521 7.94 -7.30 13.07
CA TRP A 521 8.45 -8.65 13.30
C TRP A 521 7.35 -9.68 13.49
N LEU A 522 6.09 -9.27 13.44
CA LEU A 522 4.94 -10.14 13.62
C LEU A 522 4.23 -10.39 12.29
N HIS A 523 4.05 -11.67 11.98
CA HIS A 523 3.20 -12.15 10.92
C HIS A 523 2.03 -12.94 11.53
N PHE A 524 0.81 -12.71 11.06
CA PHE A 524 -0.37 -13.42 11.52
C PHE A 524 -0.86 -14.39 10.46
N GLU A 525 -0.89 -15.68 10.75
CA GLU A 525 -1.38 -16.72 9.85
C GLU A 525 -2.89 -16.89 10.02
N ILE A 526 -3.64 -16.62 8.97
CA ILE A 526 -5.10 -16.63 8.96
C ILE A 526 -5.57 -17.78 8.06
N PRO A 527 -6.40 -18.71 8.56
CA PRO A 527 -6.93 -19.79 7.74
C PRO A 527 -7.72 -19.28 6.53
N GLU A 528 -7.58 -19.94 5.36
CA GLU A 528 -8.24 -19.56 4.11
C GLU A 528 -9.75 -19.37 4.26
N ASN A 529 -10.41 -20.24 5.05
CA ASN A 529 -11.85 -20.20 5.27
C ASN A 529 -12.35 -18.88 5.88
N CYS A 530 -11.50 -18.13 6.60
CA CYS A 530 -11.86 -16.84 7.16
C CYS A 530 -12.08 -15.79 6.07
N PHE A 531 -11.26 -15.80 5.02
CA PHE A 531 -11.39 -14.90 3.87
C PHE A 531 -12.67 -15.19 3.06
N ILE A 532 -13.09 -16.45 3.06
CA ILE A 532 -14.25 -16.93 2.29
C ILE A 532 -15.55 -16.73 3.06
N HIS A 533 -15.59 -17.15 4.33
CA HIS A 533 -16.84 -17.22 5.12
C HIS A 533 -17.04 -16.03 6.05
N GLN A 534 -15.98 -15.28 6.35
CA GLN A 534 -16.01 -14.14 7.26
C GLN A 534 -15.25 -12.91 6.68
N PRO A 535 -15.43 -12.55 5.40
CA PRO A 535 -14.60 -11.56 4.72
C PRO A 535 -14.59 -10.19 5.41
N HIS A 536 -15.71 -9.78 5.99
CA HIS A 536 -15.83 -8.49 6.67
C HIS A 536 -14.95 -8.41 7.93
N TYR A 537 -15.01 -9.40 8.82
CA TYR A 537 -14.19 -9.42 10.04
C TYR A 537 -12.71 -9.60 9.70
N THR A 538 -12.42 -10.46 8.73
CA THR A 538 -11.06 -10.68 8.23
C THR A 538 -10.48 -9.39 7.66
N ALA A 539 -11.25 -8.60 6.90
CA ALA A 539 -10.81 -7.30 6.38
C ALA A 539 -10.48 -6.30 7.50
N LEU A 540 -11.33 -6.23 8.54
CA LEU A 540 -11.06 -5.37 9.70
C LEU A 540 -9.79 -5.77 10.44
N PHE A 541 -9.56 -7.06 10.63
CA PHE A 541 -8.34 -7.58 11.26
C PHE A 541 -7.10 -7.29 10.42
N CYS A 542 -7.11 -7.61 9.13
CA CYS A 542 -6.00 -7.36 8.21
C CYS A 542 -5.66 -5.86 8.14
N HIS A 543 -6.66 -5.00 8.13
CA HIS A 543 -6.46 -3.55 8.16
C HIS A 543 -5.81 -3.10 9.48
N ALA A 544 -6.28 -3.61 10.63
CA ALA A 544 -5.72 -3.27 11.93
C ALA A 544 -4.24 -3.68 12.04
N VAL A 545 -3.91 -4.90 11.59
CA VAL A 545 -2.55 -5.45 11.59
C VAL A 545 -1.62 -4.61 10.71
N ARG A 546 -2.00 -4.33 9.46
CA ARG A 546 -1.18 -3.52 8.53
C ARG A 546 -1.02 -2.07 8.98
N SER A 547 -2.07 -1.48 9.52
CA SER A 547 -1.99 -0.10 10.02
C SER A 547 -1.01 0.06 11.18
N ALA A 548 -0.73 -1.02 11.91
CA ALA A 548 0.25 -1.07 12.97
C ALA A 548 1.67 -1.45 12.49
N GLY A 549 1.86 -1.74 11.20
CA GLY A 549 3.15 -2.14 10.62
C GLY A 549 3.47 -3.63 10.69
N ALA A 550 2.51 -4.49 11.11
CA ALA A 550 2.62 -5.94 11.05
C ALA A 550 2.06 -6.48 9.72
N ASP A 551 2.35 -7.74 9.41
CA ASP A 551 1.89 -8.41 8.19
C ASP A 551 1.04 -9.65 8.50
N PHE A 552 0.39 -10.20 7.46
CA PHE A 552 -0.35 -11.45 7.57
C PHE A 552 -0.15 -12.36 6.36
N GLY A 553 -0.32 -13.64 6.57
CA GLY A 553 -0.34 -14.69 5.57
C GLY A 553 -1.65 -15.45 5.57
N VAL A 554 -1.92 -16.17 4.48
CA VAL A 554 -3.05 -17.10 4.37
C VAL A 554 -2.53 -18.51 4.60
N ASP A 555 -3.10 -19.20 5.57
CA ASP A 555 -2.82 -20.61 5.82
C ASP A 555 -3.81 -21.53 5.10
N ASN A 556 -3.34 -22.71 4.69
CA ASN A 556 -4.09 -23.71 3.93
C ASN A 556 -4.64 -23.19 2.59
N TYR A 557 -3.87 -22.36 1.89
CA TYR A 557 -4.23 -21.74 0.62
C TYR A 557 -4.55 -22.79 -0.45
N GLY A 558 -5.71 -22.64 -1.07
CA GLY A 558 -6.20 -23.54 -2.10
C GLY A 558 -7.01 -24.73 -1.58
N ARG A 559 -7.25 -24.86 -0.26
CA ARG A 559 -8.07 -25.93 0.34
C ARG A 559 -9.54 -25.88 -0.12
N HIS A 560 -10.11 -24.70 -0.23
CA HIS A 560 -11.51 -24.50 -0.56
C HIS A 560 -11.72 -24.29 -2.07
N PHE A 561 -12.80 -24.85 -2.62
CA PHE A 561 -13.11 -24.75 -4.06
C PHE A 561 -13.76 -23.43 -4.50
N GLN A 562 -13.77 -22.43 -3.64
CA GLN A 562 -14.27 -21.10 -3.98
C GLN A 562 -13.23 -20.28 -4.71
N SER A 563 -13.64 -19.14 -5.27
CA SER A 563 -12.76 -18.25 -6.01
C SER A 563 -11.53 -17.84 -5.22
N LEU A 564 -10.39 -17.79 -5.88
CA LEU A 564 -9.13 -17.26 -5.34
C LEU A 564 -9.04 -15.73 -5.43
N ASP A 565 -10.12 -15.05 -5.83
CA ASP A 565 -10.11 -13.58 -6.03
C ASP A 565 -9.79 -12.80 -4.74
N TYR A 566 -10.06 -13.39 -3.57
CA TYR A 566 -9.76 -12.76 -2.28
C TYR A 566 -8.26 -12.43 -2.11
N ILE A 567 -7.34 -13.19 -2.69
CA ILE A 567 -5.91 -12.86 -2.57
C ILE A 567 -5.55 -11.55 -3.28
N ASN A 568 -6.30 -11.19 -4.33
CA ASN A 568 -6.13 -9.92 -5.02
C ASN A 568 -6.69 -8.74 -4.20
N GLU A 569 -7.76 -8.97 -3.44
CA GLU A 569 -8.37 -7.97 -2.57
C GLU A 569 -7.53 -7.74 -1.30
N PHE A 570 -7.19 -8.82 -0.60
CA PHE A 570 -6.53 -8.75 0.71
C PHE A 570 -5.01 -8.57 0.63
N ARG A 571 -4.37 -9.02 -0.46
CA ARG A 571 -2.91 -8.89 -0.69
C ARG A 571 -2.08 -9.36 0.50
N PRO A 572 -2.19 -10.63 0.92
CA PRO A 572 -1.35 -11.16 1.99
C PRO A 572 0.14 -11.05 1.63
N LYS A 573 1.02 -11.00 2.61
CA LYS A 573 2.47 -11.03 2.40
C LYS A 573 2.92 -12.36 1.81
N TYR A 574 2.28 -13.44 2.25
CA TYR A 574 2.54 -14.80 1.78
C TYR A 574 1.29 -15.67 1.86
N VAL A 575 1.34 -16.79 1.16
CA VAL A 575 0.35 -17.87 1.26
C VAL A 575 1.06 -19.19 1.55
N LYS A 576 0.56 -19.97 2.51
CA LYS A 576 0.99 -21.34 2.78
C LYS A 576 0.07 -22.30 2.03
N LEU A 577 0.64 -23.03 1.10
CA LEU A 577 -0.11 -24.00 0.29
C LEU A 577 -0.70 -25.10 1.18
N ASP A 578 -1.95 -25.48 0.88
CA ASP A 578 -2.55 -26.65 1.52
C ASP A 578 -1.75 -27.92 1.23
N TYR A 579 -1.71 -28.85 2.17
CA TYR A 579 -1.02 -30.13 2.06
C TYR A 579 -1.43 -30.94 0.83
N LEU A 580 -2.64 -30.74 0.33
CA LEU A 580 -3.14 -31.34 -0.92
C LEU A 580 -2.18 -31.16 -2.10
N PHE A 581 -1.49 -30.02 -2.17
CA PHE A 581 -0.63 -29.65 -3.29
C PHE A 581 0.85 -30.00 -3.10
N THR A 582 1.26 -30.36 -1.88
CA THR A 582 2.66 -30.56 -1.56
C THR A 582 3.06 -32.04 -1.38
N HIS A 583 2.10 -32.97 -1.32
CA HIS A 583 2.38 -34.35 -0.90
C HIS A 583 2.38 -35.39 -2.02
N HIS A 584 1.49 -35.34 -2.99
CA HIS A 584 1.41 -36.32 -4.08
C HIS A 584 1.87 -35.70 -5.40
N LEU A 585 3.20 -35.61 -5.58
CA LEU A 585 3.83 -34.89 -6.70
C LEU A 585 3.97 -35.72 -7.98
N ASP A 586 3.59 -37.00 -7.96
CA ASP A 586 3.73 -37.92 -9.09
C ASP A 586 2.57 -37.84 -10.11
N ASP A 587 1.50 -37.12 -9.82
CA ASP A 587 0.34 -36.95 -10.71
C ASP A 587 0.45 -35.64 -11.51
N GLU A 588 0.54 -35.75 -12.85
CA GLU A 588 0.61 -34.59 -13.75
C GLU A 588 -0.53 -33.58 -13.56
N ARG A 589 -1.74 -34.04 -13.22
CA ARG A 589 -2.89 -33.14 -12.97
C ARG A 589 -2.71 -32.33 -11.71
N GLN A 590 -2.19 -32.94 -10.65
CA GLN A 590 -1.89 -32.27 -9.39
C GLN A 590 -0.76 -31.26 -9.58
N THR A 591 0.30 -31.62 -10.29
CA THR A 591 1.41 -30.74 -10.65
C THR A 591 0.94 -29.51 -11.42
N PHE A 592 0.06 -29.71 -12.39
CA PHE A 592 -0.49 -28.60 -13.17
C PHE A 592 -1.34 -27.65 -12.32
N THR A 593 -2.13 -28.20 -11.40
CA THR A 593 -2.95 -27.41 -10.47
C THR A 593 -2.08 -26.66 -9.47
N LEU A 594 -1.06 -27.31 -8.91
CA LEU A 594 -0.05 -26.69 -8.05
C LEU A 594 0.59 -25.49 -8.75
N THR A 595 1.14 -25.73 -9.96
CA THR A 595 1.79 -24.68 -10.75
C THR A 595 0.87 -23.49 -11.00
N SER A 596 -0.41 -23.75 -11.32
CA SER A 596 -1.36 -22.70 -11.61
C SER A 596 -1.69 -21.85 -10.36
N ILE A 597 -1.88 -22.48 -9.21
CA ILE A 597 -2.18 -21.81 -7.94
C ILE A 597 -0.97 -21.01 -7.45
N SER A 598 0.21 -21.62 -7.46
CA SER A 598 1.47 -20.96 -7.03
C SER A 598 1.80 -19.78 -7.94
N ARG A 599 1.67 -19.94 -9.26
CA ARG A 599 1.88 -18.88 -10.24
C ARG A 599 0.91 -17.72 -10.06
N THR A 600 -0.34 -17.99 -9.67
CA THR A 600 -1.32 -16.93 -9.39
C THR A 600 -0.86 -16.06 -8.23
N ALA A 601 -0.39 -16.64 -7.14
CA ALA A 601 0.16 -15.90 -5.99
C ALA A 601 1.44 -15.16 -6.36
N HIS A 602 2.40 -15.86 -7.01
CA HIS A 602 3.67 -15.29 -7.45
C HIS A 602 3.50 -14.06 -8.36
N ASN A 603 2.59 -14.14 -9.34
CA ASN A 603 2.31 -13.02 -10.26
C ASN A 603 1.69 -11.81 -9.55
N LEU A 604 1.10 -11.99 -8.38
CA LEU A 604 0.62 -10.91 -7.52
C LEU A 604 1.70 -10.38 -6.58
N GLY A 605 2.93 -10.91 -6.65
CA GLY A 605 4.03 -10.56 -5.74
C GLY A 605 3.83 -11.11 -4.32
N ILE A 606 3.04 -12.19 -4.18
CA ILE A 606 2.75 -12.85 -2.90
C ILE A 606 3.67 -14.06 -2.79
N THR A 607 4.49 -14.10 -1.73
CA THR A 607 5.40 -15.22 -1.47
C THR A 607 4.64 -16.52 -1.23
N THR A 608 5.05 -17.59 -1.88
CA THR A 608 4.45 -18.92 -1.73
C THR A 608 5.28 -19.79 -0.79
N ILE A 609 4.65 -20.42 0.18
CA ILE A 609 5.28 -21.30 1.17
C ILE A 609 4.72 -22.70 1.03
N ALA A 610 5.60 -23.71 0.91
CA ALA A 610 5.24 -25.12 1.04
C ALA A 610 5.58 -25.63 2.44
N SER A 611 4.59 -26.19 3.12
CA SER A 611 4.78 -26.82 4.42
C SER A 611 4.99 -28.33 4.33
N ARG A 612 5.59 -28.93 5.36
CA ARG A 612 5.85 -30.38 5.51
C ARG A 612 6.74 -30.95 4.41
N VAL A 613 7.75 -30.20 4.02
CA VAL A 613 8.76 -30.67 3.04
C VAL A 613 9.75 -31.59 3.78
N GLU A 614 9.76 -32.87 3.43
CA GLU A 614 10.49 -33.91 4.16
C GLU A 614 11.75 -34.39 3.40
N THR A 615 11.74 -34.31 2.07
CA THR A 615 12.82 -34.83 1.22
C THR A 615 13.39 -33.76 0.29
N GLN A 616 14.66 -33.95 -0.12
CA GLN A 616 15.32 -33.06 -1.09
C GLN A 616 14.64 -33.09 -2.44
N THR A 617 14.22 -34.26 -2.90
CA THR A 617 13.49 -34.42 -4.17
C THR A 617 12.19 -33.62 -4.19
N GLN A 618 11.48 -33.60 -3.06
CA GLN A 618 10.26 -32.80 -2.90
C GLN A 618 10.56 -31.29 -2.94
N LEU A 619 11.63 -30.86 -2.27
CA LEU A 619 12.07 -29.46 -2.28
C LEU A 619 12.45 -29.01 -3.68
N ASP A 620 13.27 -29.78 -4.38
CA ASP A 620 13.73 -29.48 -5.74
C ASP A 620 12.53 -29.38 -6.70
N PHE A 621 11.61 -30.33 -6.64
CA PHE A 621 10.39 -30.32 -7.44
C PHE A 621 9.54 -29.08 -7.17
N LEU A 622 9.26 -28.75 -5.91
CA LEU A 622 8.43 -27.61 -5.52
C LEU A 622 9.06 -26.27 -5.93
N SER A 623 10.39 -26.18 -5.87
CA SER A 623 11.11 -24.96 -6.28
C SER A 623 10.98 -24.63 -7.78
N GLU A 624 10.77 -25.64 -8.63
CA GLU A 624 10.53 -25.47 -10.05
C GLU A 624 9.11 -24.98 -10.38
N HIS A 625 8.20 -24.97 -9.36
CA HIS A 625 6.77 -24.68 -9.53
C HIS A 625 6.31 -23.39 -8.82
N PHE A 626 7.14 -22.34 -8.86
CA PHE A 626 6.86 -21.00 -8.27
C PHE A 626 6.66 -21.02 -6.76
N ILE A 627 7.33 -21.92 -6.04
CA ILE A 627 7.36 -21.92 -4.57
C ILE A 627 8.69 -21.39 -4.12
N GLU A 628 8.66 -20.38 -3.25
CA GLU A 628 9.83 -19.59 -2.89
C GLU A 628 10.38 -19.97 -1.50
N VAL A 629 9.49 -20.43 -0.60
CA VAL A 629 9.82 -20.70 0.81
C VAL A 629 9.33 -22.09 1.18
N PHE A 630 10.12 -22.79 1.99
CA PHE A 630 9.91 -24.18 2.38
C PHE A 630 9.96 -24.32 3.89
N GLN A 631 9.06 -25.12 4.44
CA GLN A 631 8.99 -25.44 5.85
C GLN A 631 8.82 -26.95 6.02
N GLY A 632 9.66 -27.60 6.84
CA GLY A 632 9.58 -29.04 7.04
C GLY A 632 10.86 -29.62 7.64
N PHE A 633 10.94 -30.95 7.68
CA PHE A 633 12.06 -31.66 8.30
C PHE A 633 13.38 -31.41 7.59
N ILE A 634 13.36 -31.34 6.26
CA ILE A 634 14.60 -31.15 5.45
C ILE A 634 15.21 -29.76 5.66
N VAL A 635 14.38 -28.76 5.96
CA VAL A 635 14.79 -27.36 6.09
C VAL A 635 15.33 -27.03 7.48
N ASN A 636 15.00 -27.86 8.48
CA ASN A 636 15.39 -27.66 9.88
C ASN A 636 16.63 -28.50 10.29
N LYS A 637 17.31 -29.10 9.31
CA LYS A 637 18.61 -29.72 9.50
C LYS A 637 19.71 -28.68 9.36
#